data_d3ff0ecbfacd9d0942967a7d1b7fa130
#
_entry.id   d3ff0ecbfacd9d0942967a7d1b7fa130
#
_cell.length_a   1.000
_cell.length_b   1.000
_cell.length_c   1.000
_cell.angle_alpha   90.00
_cell.angle_beta   90.00
_cell.angle_gamma   90.00
#
_symmetry.space_group_name_H-M   'P 1'
#
loop_
_entity.id
_entity.type
_entity.pdbx_description
1 polymer ?
#
loop_
_entity_poly.entity_id
_entity_poly.type
_entity_poly.pdbx_seq_one_letter_code
_entity_poly.pdbx_strand_id
1 'polypeptide(L)'
;MGLFMKSYMKFSPISLAIFSAFSTQVLAEEMNSETLAPIVVTAAGTSQDLKDAPASISIVNQEQLKQHPANRLEEALQDIPGVNVSGSNVNKSDISIRGLPADYTLIMVDGRRQNTRESRPNGNGGFEGAFIPPLNAIERIEVVRGPMSSLYGSDAMGGVVNIITKNVTKAWTGSASVGFTAHDKSTFGNGHHGNFFVSGPLVQDKLDLQVYGGADYRPEDDIIGGSNRNKNRNINAKLSFTPTDKQTFILEGGRHLLEKYETPGKSLALTTTRGTSVAQNQPSSTRASRNHWSLTHQADWDVMSSELSLYQEKAKREVTTNGVMDSRKPEITNTVFDAKFMLPVANHFFVFGGQYQNAKLEDDSVIKVNRVTRTVNGRTQTRSVPIYQNTENKVHQYAFFVEDEINFSDKFLLTLGTRLDHHQKFGTHWNPRAYAVYHINDNFSVKGGIAKAFRAPSIRELSESYVTATEAGAGVIYGNPNLKPETSVNEEVSVVYHHDSGANATVTLFNTDFKNKLTSHYTGNPDPLTGAKLYEYSNVGRANIKGVEVSSHIPFNEHWNVDLSYTYQHSKRKSDEDISASGVSLRGLPLDNTPKHSASGKLNWIVNDSLSAYTRVAYKGKQIWANPRNGDNRNTYRTRGGYTTVDFGTTYKFNPNVSLNFAVLNIGNEIGERVDTNGGSWTVEDGRRFWTNLNITF
;
A
#
# COMPACT_ATOMS: atom_id res chain seq x y z
N MET A 1 -11.45 -46.61 10.43
CA MET A 1 -12.42 -46.31 9.36
C MET A 1 -13.71 -45.81 10.01
N GLY A 2 -14.06 -44.55 9.83
CA GLY A 2 -15.29 -43.98 10.39
C GLY A 2 -15.03 -43.03 11.55
N LEU A 3 -14.87 -41.71 11.25
CA LEU A 3 -15.29 -40.54 12.06
C LEU A 3 -14.61 -39.24 11.53
N PHE A 4 -15.05 -38.82 10.36
CA PHE A 4 -14.82 -37.41 9.90
C PHE A 4 -15.89 -37.07 8.89
N MET A 5 -17.04 -36.61 9.38
CA MET A 5 -17.97 -35.77 8.63
C MET A 5 -19.12 -35.35 9.55
N LYS A 6 -19.08 -34.14 10.05
CA LYS A 6 -20.25 -33.32 10.43
C LYS A 6 -19.79 -31.94 10.89
N SER A 7 -19.66 -31.03 9.93
CA SER A 7 -19.92 -29.61 10.17
C SER A 7 -20.63 -29.09 8.93
N TYR A 8 -21.94 -29.21 8.91
CA TYR A 8 -22.80 -28.64 7.88
C TYR A 8 -22.86 -27.13 8.08
N MET A 9 -22.35 -26.36 7.13
CA MET A 9 -22.72 -24.95 6.96
C MET A 9 -24.21 -24.87 6.66
N LYS A 10 -24.97 -24.34 7.59
CA LYS A 10 -26.38 -23.94 7.33
C LYS A 10 -26.34 -22.66 6.47
N PHE A 11 -26.55 -22.79 5.18
CA PHE A 11 -26.88 -21.66 4.32
C PHE A 11 -28.30 -21.21 4.65
N SER A 12 -28.49 -19.92 4.93
CA SER A 12 -29.78 -19.31 5.11
C SER A 12 -30.55 -19.30 3.77
N PRO A 13 -31.86 -19.59 3.72
CA PRO A 13 -32.64 -19.62 2.48
C PRO A 13 -32.73 -18.28 1.74
N ILE A 14 -32.24 -17.18 2.32
CA ILE A 14 -32.15 -15.86 1.67
C ILE A 14 -31.09 -15.84 0.57
N SER A 15 -30.06 -16.68 0.63
CA SER A 15 -29.00 -16.76 -0.38
C SER A 15 -29.44 -17.39 -1.71
N LEU A 16 -30.55 -18.14 -1.72
CA LEU A 16 -31.03 -18.82 -2.93
C LEU A 16 -32.07 -18.00 -3.70
N ALA A 17 -32.74 -17.03 -3.05
CA ALA A 17 -33.77 -16.21 -3.66
C ALA A 17 -33.22 -15.08 -4.56
N ILE A 18 -31.94 -14.72 -4.43
CA ILE A 18 -31.31 -13.68 -5.27
C ILE A 18 -30.87 -14.23 -6.63
N PHE A 19 -30.67 -15.54 -6.75
CA PHE A 19 -30.21 -16.17 -8.00
C PHE A 19 -31.33 -16.45 -9.03
N SER A 20 -32.61 -16.42 -8.63
CA SER A 20 -33.73 -16.78 -9.52
C SER A 20 -34.42 -15.60 -10.21
N ALA A 21 -33.99 -14.35 -9.97
CA ALA A 21 -34.64 -13.15 -10.50
C ALA A 21 -34.00 -12.54 -11.77
N PHE A 22 -32.87 -13.08 -12.27
CA PHE A 22 -32.16 -12.49 -13.41
C PHE A 22 -31.93 -13.47 -14.56
N SER A 23 -33.00 -13.99 -15.13
CA SER A 23 -32.98 -14.68 -16.43
C SER A 23 -33.66 -13.85 -17.52
N THR A 24 -33.14 -12.67 -17.80
CA THR A 24 -33.39 -11.97 -19.07
C THR A 24 -32.09 -11.96 -19.85
N GLN A 25 -32.08 -12.65 -20.99
CA GLN A 25 -30.98 -12.61 -21.95
C GLN A 25 -30.85 -11.19 -22.47
N VAL A 26 -29.77 -10.51 -22.09
CA VAL A 26 -29.27 -9.33 -22.78
C VAL A 26 -28.24 -9.84 -23.80
N LEU A 27 -28.53 -9.71 -25.07
CA LEU A 27 -27.56 -9.87 -26.16
C LEU A 27 -26.50 -8.76 -26.00
N ALA A 28 -25.31 -9.13 -25.57
CA ALA A 28 -24.17 -8.24 -25.59
C ALA A 28 -23.70 -8.13 -27.04
N GLU A 29 -23.78 -6.94 -27.64
CA GLU A 29 -23.05 -6.61 -28.84
C GLU A 29 -21.54 -6.74 -28.54
N GLU A 30 -20.83 -7.51 -29.37
CA GLU A 30 -19.38 -7.56 -29.38
C GLU A 30 -18.83 -6.16 -29.74
N MET A 31 -18.40 -5.42 -28.73
CA MET A 31 -17.55 -4.27 -28.97
C MET A 31 -16.17 -4.80 -29.36
N ASN A 32 -15.78 -4.59 -30.60
CA ASN A 32 -14.40 -4.71 -31.06
C ASN A 32 -13.52 -3.90 -30.11
N SER A 33 -12.70 -4.57 -29.32
CA SER A 33 -11.70 -3.92 -28.49
C SER A 33 -10.56 -3.45 -29.40
N GLU A 34 -10.67 -2.26 -29.97
CA GLU A 34 -9.48 -1.49 -30.27
C GLU A 34 -8.72 -1.34 -28.95
N THR A 35 -7.49 -1.82 -28.92
CA THR A 35 -6.61 -1.62 -27.77
C THR A 35 -6.27 -0.13 -27.71
N LEU A 36 -7.14 0.64 -27.04
CA LEU A 36 -6.88 2.04 -26.71
C LEU A 36 -5.57 2.11 -25.93
N ALA A 37 -4.72 3.07 -26.25
CA ALA A 37 -3.50 3.32 -25.51
C ALA A 37 -3.82 3.45 -24.01
N PRO A 38 -3.02 2.88 -23.11
CA PRO A 38 -3.31 2.91 -21.69
C PRO A 38 -3.28 4.34 -21.16
N ILE A 39 -4.43 4.80 -20.65
CA ILE A 39 -4.63 6.15 -20.11
C ILE A 39 -4.30 6.15 -18.63
N VAL A 40 -3.55 7.14 -18.19
CA VAL A 40 -3.17 7.39 -16.79
C VAL A 40 -3.66 8.75 -16.31
N VAL A 41 -3.96 8.85 -15.01
CA VAL A 41 -4.44 10.09 -14.39
C VAL A 41 -3.48 10.59 -13.31
N THR A 42 -2.78 9.70 -12.63
CA THR A 42 -2.03 10.02 -11.41
C THR A 42 -0.79 10.87 -11.67
N ALA A 43 -0.17 10.77 -12.85
CA ALA A 43 1.09 11.47 -13.12
C ALA A 43 0.94 12.97 -13.38
N ALA A 44 -0.20 13.39 -13.95
CA ALA A 44 -0.47 14.79 -14.32
C ALA A 44 -1.75 15.36 -13.72
N GLY A 45 -2.49 14.56 -12.93
CA GLY A 45 -3.79 14.96 -12.39
C GLY A 45 -4.91 15.00 -13.42
N THR A 46 -4.64 14.64 -14.68
CA THR A 46 -5.56 14.53 -15.79
C THR A 46 -5.33 13.26 -16.58
N SER A 47 -6.31 12.87 -17.40
CA SER A 47 -6.18 11.69 -18.28
C SER A 47 -5.18 11.96 -19.40
N GLN A 48 -4.15 11.15 -19.50
CA GLN A 48 -3.09 11.23 -20.51
C GLN A 48 -2.68 9.84 -20.99
N ASP A 49 -2.12 9.77 -22.19
CA ASP A 49 -1.46 8.55 -22.66
C ASP A 49 -0.23 8.25 -21.80
N LEU A 50 -0.02 6.96 -21.52
CA LEU A 50 1.13 6.51 -20.72
C LEU A 50 2.48 6.99 -21.29
N LYS A 51 2.58 7.08 -22.64
CA LYS A 51 3.79 7.55 -23.32
C LYS A 51 4.11 9.02 -23.02
N ASP A 52 3.08 9.85 -22.80
CA ASP A 52 3.20 11.30 -22.61
C ASP A 52 3.27 11.67 -21.11
N ALA A 53 2.90 10.75 -20.24
CA ALA A 53 2.85 11.00 -18.81
C ALA A 53 4.20 11.44 -18.24
N PRO A 54 4.25 12.60 -17.53
CA PRO A 54 5.49 13.20 -17.03
C PRO A 54 5.98 12.52 -15.74
N ALA A 55 6.12 11.21 -15.75
CA ALA A 55 6.64 10.41 -14.63
C ALA A 55 7.01 8.99 -15.09
N SER A 56 7.75 8.28 -14.22
CA SER A 56 7.91 6.83 -14.31
C SER A 56 6.68 6.15 -13.73
N ILE A 57 5.77 5.67 -14.59
CA ILE A 57 4.49 5.09 -14.19
C ILE A 57 4.35 3.66 -14.70
N SER A 58 3.69 2.81 -13.92
CA SER A 58 3.27 1.46 -14.30
C SER A 58 1.79 1.28 -13.99
N ILE A 59 1.13 0.48 -14.81
CA ILE A 59 -0.30 0.17 -14.68
C ILE A 59 -0.45 -1.33 -14.46
N VAL A 60 -1.31 -1.71 -13.52
CA VAL A 60 -1.86 -3.07 -13.41
C VAL A 60 -3.32 -2.97 -13.80
N ASN A 61 -3.68 -3.53 -14.93
CA ASN A 61 -5.03 -3.48 -15.46
C ASN A 61 -5.92 -4.58 -14.86
N GLN A 62 -7.23 -4.48 -15.10
CA GLN A 62 -8.21 -5.42 -14.56
C GLN A 62 -7.97 -6.87 -14.99
N GLU A 63 -7.54 -7.10 -16.23
CA GLU A 63 -7.29 -8.44 -16.72
C GLU A 63 -6.12 -9.10 -15.99
N GLN A 64 -5.03 -8.35 -15.80
CA GLN A 64 -3.91 -8.79 -14.97
C GLN A 64 -4.34 -9.09 -13.54
N LEU A 65 -5.21 -8.25 -12.93
CA LEU A 65 -5.74 -8.47 -11.58
C LEU A 65 -6.61 -9.74 -11.49
N LYS A 66 -7.39 -10.06 -12.52
CA LYS A 66 -8.22 -11.27 -12.55
C LYS A 66 -7.40 -12.55 -12.70
N GLN A 67 -6.33 -12.52 -13.50
CA GLN A 67 -5.48 -13.68 -13.77
C GLN A 67 -4.43 -13.92 -12.68
N HIS A 68 -4.09 -12.88 -11.91
CA HIS A 68 -3.08 -12.98 -10.87
C HIS A 68 -3.70 -13.45 -9.55
N PRO A 69 -3.10 -14.43 -8.85
CA PRO A 69 -3.56 -14.90 -7.55
C PRO A 69 -3.26 -13.89 -6.43
N ALA A 70 -3.74 -12.66 -6.59
CA ALA A 70 -3.61 -11.59 -5.62
C ALA A 70 -4.90 -11.44 -4.81
N ASN A 71 -4.77 -11.44 -3.50
CA ASN A 71 -5.87 -11.11 -2.57
C ASN A 71 -5.60 -9.78 -1.84
N ARG A 72 -4.40 -9.21 -2.04
CA ARG A 72 -3.94 -8.00 -1.37
C ARG A 72 -3.21 -7.10 -2.36
N LEU A 73 -3.17 -5.81 -2.03
CA LEU A 73 -2.50 -4.80 -2.85
C LEU A 73 -1.03 -5.15 -3.11
N GLU A 74 -0.33 -5.60 -2.08
CA GLU A 74 1.09 -5.92 -2.15
C GLU A 74 1.37 -7.06 -3.15
N GLU A 75 0.48 -8.04 -3.22
CA GLU A 75 0.59 -9.16 -4.17
C GLU A 75 0.36 -8.69 -5.60
N ALA A 76 -0.58 -7.77 -5.81
CA ALA A 76 -0.86 -7.20 -7.13
C ALA A 76 0.29 -6.36 -7.70
N LEU A 77 1.14 -5.79 -6.83
CA LEU A 77 2.19 -4.86 -7.21
C LEU A 77 3.61 -5.46 -7.23
N GLN A 78 3.77 -6.73 -6.89
CA GLN A 78 5.09 -7.35 -6.68
C GLN A 78 5.97 -7.43 -7.93
N ASP A 79 5.40 -7.36 -9.14
CA ASP A 79 6.11 -7.43 -10.42
C ASP A 79 6.46 -6.05 -11.00
N ILE A 80 6.06 -4.96 -10.34
CA ILE A 80 6.36 -3.61 -10.78
C ILE A 80 7.81 -3.27 -10.44
N PRO A 81 8.63 -2.80 -11.42
CA PRO A 81 9.99 -2.36 -11.14
C PRO A 81 10.02 -1.29 -10.05
N GLY A 82 11.02 -1.32 -9.18
CA GLY A 82 11.18 -0.36 -8.09
C GLY A 82 10.23 -0.55 -6.91
N VAL A 83 9.21 -1.40 -7.03
CA VAL A 83 8.31 -1.76 -5.93
C VAL A 83 8.86 -2.96 -5.17
N ASN A 84 8.93 -2.83 -3.85
CA ASN A 84 9.32 -3.92 -2.99
C ASN A 84 8.31 -4.08 -1.84
N VAL A 85 7.86 -5.30 -1.65
CA VAL A 85 7.02 -5.65 -0.50
C VAL A 85 7.93 -6.01 0.66
N SER A 86 7.85 -5.24 1.73
CA SER A 86 8.66 -5.43 2.93
C SER A 86 7.75 -5.62 4.14
N GLY A 87 8.23 -6.32 5.17
CA GLY A 87 7.47 -6.49 6.40
C GLY A 87 8.01 -7.62 7.27
N SER A 88 7.52 -7.69 8.50
CA SER A 88 7.95 -8.70 9.47
C SER A 88 7.20 -10.03 9.32
N ASN A 89 6.10 -10.05 8.60
CA ASN A 89 5.35 -11.24 8.17
C ASN A 89 4.32 -10.83 7.11
N VAL A 90 3.67 -11.81 6.48
CA VAL A 90 2.67 -11.61 5.42
C VAL A 90 1.54 -10.65 5.84
N ASN A 91 1.22 -10.54 7.12
CA ASN A 91 0.17 -9.67 7.66
C ASN A 91 0.68 -8.27 8.09
N LYS A 92 1.96 -8.00 7.96
CA LYS A 92 2.62 -6.73 8.24
C LYS A 92 3.45 -6.29 7.04
N SER A 93 3.04 -6.71 5.85
CA SER A 93 3.68 -6.29 4.62
C SER A 93 3.33 -4.84 4.31
N ASP A 94 4.33 -4.11 3.90
CA ASP A 94 4.24 -2.71 3.51
C ASP A 94 4.85 -2.55 2.11
N ILE A 95 4.32 -1.63 1.32
CA ILE A 95 4.81 -1.32 -0.03
C ILE A 95 5.86 -0.24 0.09
N SER A 96 7.09 -0.55 -0.32
CA SER A 96 8.16 0.44 -0.49
C SER A 96 8.45 0.69 -1.96
N ILE A 97 8.71 1.94 -2.33
CA ILE A 97 9.05 2.32 -3.70
C ILE A 97 10.48 2.86 -3.71
N ARG A 98 11.32 2.35 -4.60
CA ARG A 98 12.74 2.73 -4.74
C ARG A 98 13.51 2.70 -3.41
N GLY A 99 13.18 1.73 -2.54
CA GLY A 99 13.87 1.56 -1.24
C GLY A 99 13.47 2.55 -0.15
N LEU A 100 12.54 3.46 -0.40
CA LEU A 100 11.91 4.27 0.64
C LEU A 100 10.80 3.45 1.31
N PRO A 101 10.75 3.40 2.65
CA PRO A 101 9.72 2.67 3.40
C PRO A 101 8.29 3.10 3.06
N ALA A 102 7.32 2.30 3.48
CA ALA A 102 5.90 2.55 3.21
C ALA A 102 5.38 3.92 3.69
N ASP A 103 6.00 4.49 4.71
CA ASP A 103 5.69 5.84 5.21
C ASP A 103 5.91 6.96 4.18
N TYR A 104 6.61 6.66 3.09
CA TYR A 104 6.90 7.58 1.99
C TYR A 104 6.12 7.23 0.71
N THR A 105 5.22 6.26 0.79
CA THR A 105 4.34 5.86 -0.31
C THR A 105 2.91 6.29 -0.01
N LEU A 106 2.36 7.15 -0.86
CA LEU A 106 0.97 7.56 -0.75
C LEU A 106 0.06 6.53 -1.44
N ILE A 107 -0.92 6.02 -0.71
CA ILE A 107 -1.97 5.15 -1.26
C ILE A 107 -3.25 5.97 -1.40
N MET A 108 -3.89 5.89 -2.58
CA MET A 108 -5.14 6.58 -2.90
C MET A 108 -6.16 5.60 -3.47
N VAL A 109 -7.42 5.95 -3.33
CA VAL A 109 -8.55 5.32 -4.03
C VAL A 109 -9.35 6.43 -4.72
N ASP A 110 -9.47 6.33 -6.04
CA ASP A 110 -10.10 7.36 -6.91
C ASP A 110 -9.55 8.77 -6.60
N GLY A 111 -8.23 8.92 -6.50
CA GLY A 111 -7.55 10.18 -6.20
C GLY A 111 -7.65 10.65 -4.74
N ARG A 112 -8.43 10.01 -3.89
CA ARG A 112 -8.56 10.36 -2.46
C ARG A 112 -7.54 9.60 -1.63
N ARG A 113 -6.72 10.35 -0.90
CA ARG A 113 -5.66 9.78 -0.06
C ARG A 113 -6.21 8.97 1.11
N GLN A 114 -5.53 7.87 1.42
CA GLN A 114 -5.73 7.10 2.63
C GLN A 114 -4.60 7.40 3.62
N ASN A 115 -4.94 7.64 4.87
CA ASN A 115 -3.96 7.90 5.93
C ASN A 115 -4.43 7.30 7.26
N THR A 116 -4.18 6.01 7.45
CA THR A 116 -4.55 5.29 8.68
C THR A 116 -3.37 5.11 9.64
N ARG A 117 -2.18 5.63 9.30
CA ARG A 117 -0.91 5.38 10.01
C ARG A 117 -0.97 5.69 11.50
N GLU A 118 -1.61 6.80 11.85
CA GLU A 118 -1.73 7.22 13.25
C GLU A 118 -2.61 6.28 14.08
N SER A 119 -3.38 5.38 13.47
CA SER A 119 -4.07 4.31 14.20
C SER A 119 -3.11 3.20 14.67
N ARG A 120 -1.85 3.17 14.15
CA ARG A 120 -0.78 2.24 14.57
C ARG A 120 0.34 3.02 15.26
N PRO A 121 0.41 3.03 16.60
CA PRO A 121 1.53 3.62 17.32
C PRO A 121 2.84 2.85 17.06
N ASN A 122 3.96 3.57 17.08
CA ASN A 122 5.33 3.06 16.88
C ASN A 122 5.63 2.54 15.46
N GLY A 123 5.33 3.38 14.47
CA GLY A 123 5.86 3.40 13.11
C GLY A 123 5.94 2.03 12.42
N ASN A 124 5.26 1.85 11.47
CA ASN A 124 5.25 1.06 10.25
C ASN A 124 4.05 1.60 9.51
N GLY A 125 3.91 1.35 8.23
CA GLY A 125 2.74 1.77 7.47
C GLY A 125 1.43 1.50 8.21
N GLY A 126 0.36 2.17 7.81
CA GLY A 126 -0.97 2.00 8.37
C GLY A 126 -1.62 0.67 7.98
N PHE A 127 -2.91 0.70 7.78
CA PHE A 127 -3.67 -0.44 7.28
C PHE A 127 -4.14 -0.23 5.83
N GLU A 128 -3.54 0.74 5.11
CA GLU A 128 -3.96 1.16 3.77
C GLU A 128 -3.99 -0.03 2.80
N GLY A 129 -2.98 -0.88 2.80
CA GLY A 129 -2.91 -2.07 1.95
C GLY A 129 -4.01 -3.11 2.22
N ALA A 130 -4.60 -3.11 3.43
CA ALA A 130 -5.72 -3.98 3.79
C ALA A 130 -7.09 -3.32 3.57
N PHE A 131 -7.15 -2.00 3.45
CA PHE A 131 -8.38 -1.23 3.33
C PHE A 131 -8.62 -0.77 1.88
N ILE A 132 -8.36 -1.64 0.93
CA ILE A 132 -8.59 -1.39 -0.50
C ILE A 132 -9.94 -1.96 -0.95
N PRO A 133 -10.51 -1.45 -2.07
CA PRO A 133 -11.62 -2.11 -2.75
C PRO A 133 -11.26 -3.54 -3.15
N PRO A 134 -12.24 -4.47 -3.22
CA PRO A 134 -11.99 -5.82 -3.75
C PRO A 134 -11.55 -5.74 -5.22
N LEU A 135 -10.68 -6.66 -5.64
CA LEU A 135 -10.03 -6.60 -6.96
C LEU A 135 -11.02 -6.56 -8.14
N ASN A 136 -12.19 -7.18 -7.99
CA ASN A 136 -13.24 -7.15 -9.03
C ASN A 136 -13.95 -5.79 -9.17
N ALA A 137 -13.80 -4.88 -8.19
CA ALA A 137 -14.28 -3.51 -8.26
C ALA A 137 -13.22 -2.53 -8.81
N ILE A 138 -11.96 -2.99 -8.96
CA ILE A 138 -10.86 -2.17 -9.46
C ILE A 138 -10.82 -2.24 -10.98
N GLU A 139 -10.71 -1.09 -11.63
CA GLU A 139 -10.47 -0.97 -13.07
C GLU A 139 -8.98 -1.12 -13.37
N ARG A 140 -8.15 -0.38 -12.64
CA ARG A 140 -6.70 -0.44 -12.72
C ARG A 140 -6.03 0.11 -11.48
N ILE A 141 -4.75 -0.21 -11.30
CA ILE A 141 -3.89 0.39 -10.29
C ILE A 141 -2.76 1.11 -11.02
N GLU A 142 -2.60 2.40 -10.74
CA GLU A 142 -1.52 3.23 -11.26
C GLU A 142 -0.45 3.39 -10.19
N VAL A 143 0.80 3.09 -10.52
CA VAL A 143 1.94 3.22 -9.63
C VAL A 143 2.93 4.20 -10.21
N VAL A 144 2.99 5.39 -9.65
CA VAL A 144 3.97 6.43 -9.98
C VAL A 144 5.15 6.28 -9.04
N ARG A 145 6.34 6.16 -9.62
CA ARG A 145 7.60 6.01 -8.88
C ARG A 145 8.36 7.34 -8.88
N GLY A 146 8.90 7.69 -7.72
CA GLY A 146 9.51 8.99 -7.50
C GLY A 146 8.56 10.03 -6.94
N PRO A 147 9.07 11.21 -6.58
CA PRO A 147 8.32 12.23 -5.87
C PRO A 147 7.15 12.82 -6.66
N MET A 148 5.98 12.86 -6.03
CA MET A 148 4.76 13.47 -6.54
C MET A 148 4.19 14.54 -5.59
N SER A 149 5.03 15.10 -4.73
CA SER A 149 4.59 16.11 -3.76
C SER A 149 4.14 17.43 -4.40
N SER A 150 4.50 17.72 -5.66
CA SER A 150 3.99 18.87 -6.41
C SER A 150 2.48 18.80 -6.66
N LEU A 151 1.88 17.62 -6.75
CA LEU A 151 0.43 17.44 -6.89
C LEU A 151 -0.21 16.98 -5.58
N TYR A 152 0.40 16.02 -4.90
CA TYR A 152 -0.24 15.31 -3.79
C TYR A 152 0.28 15.69 -2.40
N GLY A 153 1.33 16.51 -2.28
CA GLY A 153 1.86 16.97 -1.00
C GLY A 153 2.64 15.91 -0.22
N SER A 154 2.53 15.94 1.10
CA SER A 154 3.21 15.02 2.02
C SER A 154 2.92 13.55 1.70
N ASP A 155 3.87 12.67 2.06
CA ASP A 155 3.82 11.20 1.94
C ASP A 155 4.02 10.63 0.52
N ALA A 156 3.99 11.48 -0.52
CA ALA A 156 4.27 11.11 -1.91
C ALA A 156 5.76 11.26 -2.28
N MET A 157 6.67 10.94 -1.36
CA MET A 157 8.12 11.12 -1.53
C MET A 157 8.76 9.95 -2.27
N GLY A 158 8.35 8.73 -2.00
CA GLY A 158 8.78 7.52 -2.71
C GLY A 158 7.96 7.26 -3.97
N GLY A 159 6.69 7.63 -3.93
CA GLY A 159 5.75 7.44 -5.02
C GLY A 159 4.30 7.45 -4.58
N VAL A 160 3.42 7.18 -5.54
CA VAL A 160 1.97 7.12 -5.35
C VAL A 160 1.43 5.82 -5.93
N VAL A 161 0.57 5.15 -5.18
CA VAL A 161 -0.25 4.03 -5.65
C VAL A 161 -1.70 4.50 -5.66
N ASN A 162 -2.27 4.69 -6.84
CA ASN A 162 -3.66 5.10 -7.00
C ASN A 162 -4.50 3.94 -7.53
N ILE A 163 -5.47 3.53 -6.74
CA ILE A 163 -6.42 2.47 -7.08
C ILE A 163 -7.64 3.13 -7.69
N ILE A 164 -7.88 2.88 -8.96
CA ILE A 164 -9.00 3.43 -9.71
C ILE A 164 -10.10 2.37 -9.77
N THR A 165 -11.25 2.71 -9.20
CA THR A 165 -12.43 1.82 -9.22
C THR A 165 -13.14 1.93 -10.56
N LYS A 166 -13.88 0.88 -10.92
CA LYS A 166 -14.70 0.87 -12.13
C LYS A 166 -15.68 2.04 -12.16
N ASN A 167 -15.88 2.57 -13.34
CA ASN A 167 -16.94 3.55 -13.59
C ASN A 167 -18.32 2.91 -13.49
N VAL A 168 -19.33 3.74 -13.24
CA VAL A 168 -20.72 3.32 -13.34
C VAL A 168 -21.06 2.95 -14.80
N THR A 169 -21.96 2.00 -14.96
CA THR A 169 -22.33 1.46 -16.27
C THR A 169 -23.76 1.90 -16.66
N LYS A 170 -23.98 2.09 -17.96
CA LYS A 170 -25.30 2.50 -18.50
C LYS A 170 -26.36 1.39 -18.43
N ALA A 171 -25.95 0.16 -18.19
CA ALA A 171 -26.80 -0.99 -17.95
C ALA A 171 -26.38 -1.70 -16.68
N TRP A 172 -27.29 -2.43 -16.06
CA TRP A 172 -26.93 -3.26 -14.91
C TRP A 172 -25.93 -4.32 -15.30
N THR A 173 -24.83 -4.32 -14.58
CA THR A 173 -23.75 -5.31 -14.72
C THR A 173 -23.23 -5.67 -13.34
N GLY A 174 -22.60 -6.83 -13.26
CA GLY A 174 -22.03 -7.25 -12.01
C GLY A 174 -20.96 -8.32 -12.17
N SER A 175 -20.26 -8.57 -11.08
CA SER A 175 -19.32 -9.68 -11.00
C SER A 175 -19.28 -10.25 -9.59
N ALA A 176 -19.07 -11.54 -9.49
CA ALA A 176 -18.78 -12.23 -8.24
C ALA A 176 -17.57 -13.14 -8.41
N SER A 177 -16.77 -13.26 -7.37
CA SER A 177 -15.68 -14.22 -7.34
C SER A 177 -15.62 -14.96 -6.01
N VAL A 178 -15.27 -16.24 -6.07
CA VAL A 178 -15.03 -17.09 -4.91
C VAL A 178 -13.73 -17.86 -5.13
N GLY A 179 -12.80 -17.73 -4.19
CA GLY A 179 -11.50 -18.37 -4.31
C GLY A 179 -11.07 -19.09 -3.04
N PHE A 180 -10.16 -20.03 -3.24
CA PHE A 180 -9.59 -20.88 -2.20
C PHE A 180 -8.09 -21.01 -2.42
N THR A 181 -7.33 -20.96 -1.31
CA THR A 181 -5.88 -21.21 -1.29
C THR A 181 -5.58 -22.37 -0.35
N ALA A 182 -5.05 -23.45 -0.88
CA ALA A 182 -4.55 -24.59 -0.09
C ALA A 182 -3.03 -24.57 -0.05
N HIS A 183 -2.44 -24.88 1.10
CA HIS A 183 -1.00 -25.00 1.25
C HIS A 183 -0.56 -26.47 1.27
N ASP A 184 0.59 -26.74 0.69
CA ASP A 184 1.19 -28.09 0.64
C ASP A 184 1.50 -28.63 2.06
N LYS A 185 1.93 -27.74 2.96
CA LYS A 185 2.24 -28.11 4.35
C LYS A 185 1.12 -27.69 5.28
N SER A 186 0.70 -28.58 6.17
CA SER A 186 -0.34 -28.36 7.19
C SER A 186 0.02 -27.28 8.22
N THR A 187 1.29 -26.85 8.26
CA THR A 187 1.73 -25.72 9.10
C THR A 187 1.25 -24.38 8.61
N PHE A 188 0.78 -24.28 7.37
CA PHE A 188 0.20 -23.05 6.80
C PHE A 188 -1.31 -23.13 6.74
N GLY A 189 -1.98 -22.06 7.11
CA GLY A 189 -3.43 -21.96 7.10
C GLY A 189 -4.01 -21.80 5.68
N ASN A 190 -4.99 -22.62 5.33
CA ASN A 190 -5.72 -22.51 4.07
C ASN A 190 -6.67 -21.33 4.08
N GLY A 191 -6.62 -20.51 3.04
CA GLY A 191 -7.42 -19.30 2.91
C GLY A 191 -8.62 -19.45 1.98
N HIS A 192 -9.61 -18.58 2.15
CA HIS A 192 -10.70 -18.43 1.21
C HIS A 192 -11.16 -16.96 1.15
N HIS A 193 -11.67 -16.57 0.00
CA HIS A 193 -12.21 -15.22 -0.21
C HIS A 193 -13.45 -15.26 -1.10
N GLY A 194 -14.24 -14.21 -0.98
CA GLY A 194 -15.37 -13.96 -1.85
C GLY A 194 -15.57 -12.46 -2.04
N ASN A 195 -15.81 -12.04 -3.27
CA ASN A 195 -15.99 -10.65 -3.65
C ASN A 195 -17.20 -10.50 -4.56
N PHE A 196 -17.82 -9.32 -4.51
CA PHE A 196 -18.89 -8.96 -5.44
C PHE A 196 -18.77 -7.49 -5.85
N PHE A 197 -19.33 -7.21 -7.02
CA PHE A 197 -19.47 -5.88 -7.60
C PHE A 197 -20.75 -5.84 -8.41
N VAL A 198 -21.57 -4.80 -8.22
CA VAL A 198 -22.79 -4.55 -8.99
C VAL A 198 -22.87 -3.06 -9.28
N SER A 199 -23.19 -2.69 -10.52
CA SER A 199 -23.34 -1.32 -10.95
C SER A 199 -24.45 -1.21 -11.99
N GLY A 200 -25.19 -0.10 -11.97
CA GLY A 200 -26.21 0.18 -12.98
C GLY A 200 -27.06 1.40 -12.66
N PRO A 201 -27.92 1.83 -13.60
CA PRO A 201 -28.77 2.99 -13.45
C PRO A 201 -29.97 2.69 -12.55
N LEU A 202 -30.21 3.56 -11.57
CA LEU A 202 -31.48 3.67 -10.85
C LEU A 202 -32.48 4.51 -11.67
N VAL A 203 -31.96 5.56 -12.31
CA VAL A 203 -32.68 6.39 -13.29
C VAL A 203 -31.73 6.57 -14.47
N GLN A 204 -32.14 6.10 -15.64
CA GLN A 204 -31.32 6.14 -16.84
C GLN A 204 -30.75 7.53 -17.09
N ASP A 205 -29.43 7.60 -17.34
CA ASP A 205 -28.61 8.79 -17.64
C ASP A 205 -28.65 9.88 -16.55
N LYS A 206 -29.22 9.59 -15.35
CA LYS A 206 -29.33 10.60 -14.27
C LYS A 206 -28.85 10.12 -12.92
N LEU A 207 -29.12 8.89 -12.55
CA LEU A 207 -28.80 8.40 -11.21
C LEU A 207 -28.34 6.96 -11.28
N ASP A 208 -27.11 6.74 -10.92
CA ASP A 208 -26.46 5.44 -10.95
C ASP A 208 -26.08 4.98 -9.55
N LEU A 209 -26.16 3.67 -9.33
CA LEU A 209 -25.73 3.01 -8.10
C LEU A 209 -24.64 2.00 -8.40
N GLN A 210 -23.60 2.02 -7.58
CA GLN A 210 -22.56 1.01 -7.54
C GLN A 210 -22.41 0.50 -6.10
N VAL A 211 -22.43 -0.83 -5.93
CA VAL A 211 -22.19 -1.49 -4.63
C VAL A 211 -21.16 -2.59 -4.81
N TYR A 212 -20.18 -2.61 -3.96
CA TYR A 212 -19.16 -3.64 -3.99
C TYR A 212 -18.65 -3.98 -2.59
N GLY A 213 -18.15 -5.20 -2.44
CA GLY A 213 -17.63 -5.65 -1.17
C GLY A 213 -16.96 -7.00 -1.26
N GLY A 214 -16.37 -7.41 -0.16
CA GLY A 214 -15.69 -8.68 -0.08
C GLY A 214 -15.38 -9.13 1.33
N ALA A 215 -15.04 -10.39 1.44
CA ALA A 215 -14.55 -10.99 2.66
C ALA A 215 -13.43 -11.98 2.34
N ASP A 216 -12.36 -11.94 3.11
CA ASP A 216 -11.31 -12.94 3.09
C ASP A 216 -11.05 -13.49 4.51
N TYR A 217 -10.66 -14.73 4.56
CA TYR A 217 -10.30 -15.42 5.79
C TYR A 217 -9.11 -16.35 5.56
N ARG A 218 -8.13 -16.27 6.46
CA ARG A 218 -7.03 -17.22 6.56
C ARG A 218 -6.82 -17.59 8.04
N PRO A 219 -6.76 -18.89 8.41
CA PRO A 219 -6.38 -19.30 9.75
C PRO A 219 -4.93 -18.94 10.04
N GLU A 220 -4.56 -18.98 11.32
CA GLU A 220 -3.20 -18.74 11.77
C GLU A 220 -2.29 -19.90 11.36
N ASP A 221 -1.08 -19.57 10.90
CA ASP A 221 -0.05 -20.55 10.60
C ASP A 221 0.54 -21.15 11.89
N ASP A 222 0.92 -22.41 11.83
CA ASP A 222 1.61 -23.12 12.92
C ASP A 222 3.13 -23.16 12.69
N ILE A 223 3.68 -21.97 12.39
CA ILE A 223 5.11 -21.74 12.15
C ILE A 223 5.47 -20.32 12.59
N ILE A 224 6.54 -20.20 13.37
CA ILE A 224 7.04 -18.90 13.84
C ILE A 224 7.41 -18.00 12.66
N GLY A 225 6.91 -16.76 12.67
CA GLY A 225 7.07 -15.79 11.56
C GLY A 225 6.07 -15.96 10.42
N GLY A 226 5.20 -16.97 10.50
CA GLY A 226 4.10 -17.17 9.57
C GLY A 226 2.95 -16.17 9.74
N SER A 227 1.88 -16.36 8.98
CA SER A 227 0.71 -15.50 9.01
C SER A 227 -0.11 -15.66 10.28
N ASN A 228 -0.55 -14.55 10.85
CA ASN A 228 -1.58 -14.54 11.88
C ASN A 228 -2.91 -14.99 11.26
N ARG A 229 -3.87 -15.45 12.07
CA ARG A 229 -5.25 -15.55 11.60
C ARG A 229 -5.71 -14.18 11.12
N ASN A 230 -6.20 -14.11 9.90
CA ASN A 230 -6.66 -12.89 9.26
C ASN A 230 -8.11 -13.04 8.81
N LYS A 231 -8.94 -12.02 9.10
CA LYS A 231 -10.30 -11.90 8.60
C LYS A 231 -10.54 -10.45 8.19
N ASN A 232 -10.68 -10.24 6.90
CA ASN A 232 -10.94 -8.92 6.32
C ASN A 232 -12.34 -8.90 5.70
N ARG A 233 -13.05 -7.79 5.84
CA ARG A 233 -14.40 -7.59 5.29
C ARG A 233 -14.57 -6.13 4.91
N ASN A 234 -15.17 -5.89 3.77
CA ASN A 234 -15.49 -4.54 3.34
C ASN A 234 -16.83 -4.49 2.60
N ILE A 235 -17.46 -3.33 2.68
CA ILE A 235 -18.65 -2.97 1.91
C ILE A 235 -18.54 -1.49 1.56
N ASN A 236 -18.84 -1.15 0.31
CA ASN A 236 -18.80 0.21 -0.21
C ASN A 236 -20.00 0.43 -1.13
N ALA A 237 -20.50 1.65 -1.16
CA ALA A 237 -21.55 2.08 -2.06
C ALA A 237 -21.21 3.45 -2.63
N LYS A 238 -21.47 3.64 -3.92
CA LYS A 238 -21.27 4.89 -4.68
C LYS A 238 -22.57 5.22 -5.40
N LEU A 239 -23.05 6.44 -5.21
CA LEU A 239 -24.22 6.98 -5.89
C LEU A 239 -23.75 8.15 -6.75
N SER A 240 -24.00 8.09 -8.06
CA SER A 240 -23.64 9.14 -9.02
C SER A 240 -24.91 9.80 -9.55
N PHE A 241 -25.03 11.10 -9.34
CA PHE A 241 -26.14 11.91 -9.84
C PHE A 241 -25.64 12.89 -10.90
N THR A 242 -26.14 12.74 -12.13
CA THR A 242 -25.77 13.54 -13.31
C THR A 242 -26.99 14.36 -13.76
N PRO A 243 -27.24 15.55 -13.15
CA PRO A 243 -28.38 16.38 -13.48
C PRO A 243 -28.32 16.93 -14.90
N THR A 244 -27.12 17.14 -15.43
CA THR A 244 -26.84 17.58 -16.79
C THR A 244 -25.63 16.83 -17.33
N ASP A 245 -25.44 16.75 -18.64
CA ASP A 245 -24.29 16.10 -19.28
C ASP A 245 -22.92 16.69 -18.88
N LYS A 246 -22.93 17.88 -18.27
CA LYS A 246 -21.74 18.63 -17.86
C LYS A 246 -21.46 18.56 -16.37
N GLN A 247 -22.32 17.97 -15.55
CA GLN A 247 -22.14 17.98 -14.09
C GLN A 247 -22.51 16.64 -13.49
N THR A 248 -21.64 16.14 -12.61
CA THR A 248 -21.85 14.91 -11.86
C THR A 248 -21.55 15.14 -10.38
N PHE A 249 -22.46 14.69 -9.52
CA PHE A 249 -22.27 14.63 -8.07
C PHE A 249 -22.11 13.16 -7.67
N ILE A 250 -21.04 12.85 -6.95
CA ILE A 250 -20.73 11.49 -6.52
C ILE A 250 -20.73 11.47 -4.99
N LEU A 251 -21.63 10.68 -4.39
CA LEU A 251 -21.64 10.37 -2.97
C LEU A 251 -21.15 8.94 -2.79
N GLU A 252 -20.11 8.76 -1.99
CA GLU A 252 -19.56 7.44 -1.70
C GLU A 252 -19.45 7.24 -0.18
N GLY A 253 -19.63 6.01 0.26
CA GLY A 253 -19.38 5.62 1.64
C GLY A 253 -19.05 4.16 1.76
N GLY A 254 -18.25 3.83 2.78
CA GLY A 254 -17.83 2.45 2.98
C GLY A 254 -17.27 2.16 4.36
N ARG A 255 -17.21 0.87 4.64
CA ARG A 255 -16.63 0.34 5.86
C ARG A 255 -15.71 -0.84 5.58
N HIS A 256 -14.52 -0.80 6.16
CA HIS A 256 -13.55 -1.89 6.17
C HIS A 256 -13.32 -2.35 7.61
N LEU A 257 -13.18 -3.65 7.80
CA LEU A 257 -12.93 -4.28 9.09
C LEU A 257 -11.89 -5.40 8.93
N LEU A 258 -10.78 -5.26 9.61
CA LEU A 258 -9.69 -6.22 9.68
C LEU A 258 -9.59 -6.78 11.11
N GLU A 259 -9.63 -8.09 11.25
CA GLU A 259 -9.42 -8.79 12.51
C GLU A 259 -8.23 -9.74 12.36
N LYS A 260 -7.22 -9.55 13.21
CA LYS A 260 -6.02 -10.40 13.28
C LYS A 260 -5.98 -11.10 14.63
N TYR A 261 -5.49 -12.33 14.65
CA TYR A 261 -5.29 -13.09 15.89
C TYR A 261 -3.95 -13.83 15.83
N GLU A 262 -3.19 -13.75 16.89
CA GLU A 262 -1.87 -14.36 17.00
C GLU A 262 -1.71 -15.13 18.32
N THR A 263 -1.06 -16.29 18.22
CA THR A 263 -0.83 -17.19 19.35
C THR A 263 0.68 -17.38 19.53
N PRO A 264 1.22 -17.12 20.73
CA PRO A 264 2.59 -17.46 21.06
C PRO A 264 2.84 -18.96 20.91
N GLY A 265 3.95 -19.32 20.26
CA GLY A 265 4.29 -20.72 19.92
C GLY A 265 3.70 -21.22 18.60
N LYS A 266 2.86 -20.40 17.93
CA LYS A 266 2.38 -20.62 16.56
C LYS A 266 3.01 -19.62 15.60
N SER A 267 2.27 -18.62 15.12
CA SER A 267 2.82 -17.56 14.27
C SER A 267 3.75 -16.60 15.01
N LEU A 268 3.58 -16.45 16.33
CA LEU A 268 4.40 -15.60 17.18
C LEU A 268 5.39 -16.44 18.02
N ALA A 269 6.65 -15.99 18.06
CA ALA A 269 7.66 -16.64 18.89
C ALA A 269 7.33 -16.53 20.38
N LEU A 270 7.56 -17.61 21.12
CA LEU A 270 7.59 -17.58 22.57
C LEU A 270 8.78 -16.73 23.02
N THR A 271 8.52 -15.78 23.89
CA THR A 271 9.59 -15.00 24.51
C THR A 271 10.13 -15.77 25.73
N THR A 272 11.36 -16.24 25.62
CA THR A 272 12.06 -17.01 26.65
C THR A 272 13.01 -16.15 27.49
N THR A 273 13.07 -14.83 27.24
CA THR A 273 14.02 -13.91 27.91
C THR A 273 13.71 -13.80 29.39
N ARG A 274 14.74 -13.89 30.21
CA ARG A 274 14.70 -13.70 31.67
C ARG A 274 14.06 -12.34 31.99
N GLY A 275 12.94 -12.32 32.69
CA GLY A 275 12.19 -11.07 32.98
C GLY A 275 11.01 -10.78 32.05
N THR A 276 10.66 -11.67 31.16
CA THR A 276 9.48 -11.52 30.29
C THR A 276 8.20 -11.48 31.11
N SER A 277 7.36 -10.52 30.80
CA SER A 277 6.03 -10.45 31.38
C SER A 277 5.15 -11.61 30.88
N VAL A 278 4.31 -12.15 31.75
CA VAL A 278 3.28 -13.15 31.38
C VAL A 278 2.42 -12.67 30.20
N ALA A 279 2.24 -11.37 30.06
CA ALA A 279 1.50 -10.74 28.95
C ALA A 279 2.14 -10.94 27.56
N GLN A 280 3.46 -11.18 27.49
CA GLN A 280 4.13 -11.38 26.17
C GLN A 280 3.91 -12.77 25.59
N ASN A 281 3.53 -13.75 26.41
CA ASN A 281 3.21 -15.12 25.98
C ASN A 281 1.71 -15.39 26.11
N GLN A 282 0.88 -14.39 25.83
CA GLN A 282 -0.57 -14.50 25.80
C GLN A 282 -1.08 -14.29 24.37
N PRO A 283 -2.13 -15.00 23.95
CA PRO A 283 -2.75 -14.78 22.67
C PRO A 283 -3.32 -13.35 22.59
N SER A 284 -3.16 -12.73 21.43
CA SER A 284 -3.70 -11.39 21.20
C SER A 284 -4.51 -11.32 19.92
N SER A 285 -5.48 -10.42 19.92
CA SER A 285 -6.23 -10.05 18.73
C SER A 285 -6.15 -8.54 18.50
N THR A 286 -6.05 -8.16 17.23
CA THR A 286 -6.15 -6.77 16.79
C THR A 286 -7.36 -6.65 15.90
N ARG A 287 -8.22 -5.68 16.20
CA ARG A 287 -9.32 -5.25 15.34
C ARG A 287 -9.02 -3.85 14.84
N ALA A 288 -8.92 -3.68 13.52
CA ALA A 288 -8.76 -2.40 12.88
C ALA A 288 -9.98 -2.13 11.99
N SER A 289 -10.52 -0.93 12.05
CA SER A 289 -11.66 -0.51 11.23
C SER A 289 -11.39 0.81 10.56
N ARG A 290 -11.90 0.98 9.34
CA ARG A 290 -11.94 2.25 8.62
C ARG A 290 -13.36 2.47 8.13
N ASN A 291 -13.94 3.62 8.49
CA ASN A 291 -15.16 4.14 7.89
C ASN A 291 -14.78 5.36 7.08
N HIS A 292 -15.37 5.52 5.91
CA HIS A 292 -15.14 6.69 5.06
C HIS A 292 -16.40 7.11 4.34
N TRP A 293 -16.43 8.37 3.97
CA TRP A 293 -17.42 8.94 3.05
C TRP A 293 -16.77 10.05 2.22
N SER A 294 -17.33 10.32 1.06
CA SER A 294 -16.91 11.43 0.20
C SER A 294 -18.10 11.99 -0.57
N LEU A 295 -18.05 13.29 -0.82
CA LEU A 295 -18.91 14.00 -1.77
C LEU A 295 -18.00 14.68 -2.79
N THR A 296 -18.15 14.33 -4.07
CA THR A 296 -17.38 14.88 -5.17
C THR A 296 -18.30 15.53 -6.18
N HIS A 297 -17.98 16.73 -6.63
CA HIS A 297 -18.60 17.40 -7.75
C HIS A 297 -17.60 17.50 -8.88
N GLN A 298 -17.98 16.99 -10.04
CA GLN A 298 -17.22 17.10 -11.28
C GLN A 298 -18.06 17.93 -12.27
N ALA A 299 -17.42 18.90 -12.91
CA ALA A 299 -18.10 19.77 -13.87
C ALA A 299 -17.20 20.15 -15.06
N ASP A 300 -17.82 20.20 -16.22
CA ASP A 300 -17.28 20.78 -17.43
C ASP A 300 -17.96 22.13 -17.69
N TRP A 301 -17.16 23.21 -17.69
CA TRP A 301 -17.63 24.60 -17.85
C TRP A 301 -17.36 25.15 -19.27
N ASP A 302 -17.14 24.28 -20.26
CA ASP A 302 -16.75 24.58 -21.66
C ASP A 302 -15.31 25.11 -21.80
N VAL A 303 -14.91 26.06 -20.97
CA VAL A 303 -13.56 26.66 -21.00
C VAL A 303 -12.58 25.96 -20.05
N MET A 304 -13.11 25.31 -19.01
CA MET A 304 -12.32 24.58 -18.02
C MET A 304 -13.15 23.46 -17.42
N SER A 305 -12.49 22.49 -16.82
CA SER A 305 -13.17 21.49 -15.96
C SER A 305 -12.73 21.61 -14.51
N SER A 306 -13.59 21.16 -13.60
CA SER A 306 -13.34 21.21 -12.17
C SER A 306 -13.72 19.92 -11.46
N GLU A 307 -12.98 19.62 -10.41
CA GLU A 307 -13.28 18.56 -9.45
C GLU A 307 -13.15 19.08 -8.03
N LEU A 308 -14.25 19.08 -7.29
CA LEU A 308 -14.31 19.49 -5.89
C LEU A 308 -14.69 18.29 -5.05
N SER A 309 -13.89 17.95 -4.05
CA SER A 309 -14.12 16.80 -3.19
C SER A 309 -14.03 17.16 -1.72
N LEU A 310 -15.06 16.78 -0.96
CA LEU A 310 -15.03 16.78 0.50
C LEU A 310 -15.12 15.34 0.97
N TYR A 311 -14.13 14.88 1.72
CA TYR A 311 -14.13 13.51 2.21
C TYR A 311 -13.57 13.40 3.63
N GLN A 312 -13.99 12.34 4.31
CA GLN A 312 -13.52 12.02 5.64
C GLN A 312 -13.27 10.52 5.76
N GLU A 313 -12.19 10.18 6.42
CA GLU A 313 -11.94 8.82 6.90
C GLU A 313 -11.72 8.83 8.42
N LYS A 314 -12.19 7.76 9.04
CA LYS A 314 -12.01 7.50 10.47
C LYS A 314 -11.48 6.09 10.64
N ALA A 315 -10.25 5.96 11.13
CA ALA A 315 -9.60 4.69 11.37
C ALA A 315 -9.34 4.47 12.85
N LYS A 316 -9.69 3.28 13.35
CA LYS A 316 -9.56 2.90 14.76
C LYS A 316 -8.88 1.55 14.89
N ARG A 317 -8.09 1.39 15.95
CA ARG A 317 -7.49 0.11 16.31
C ARG A 317 -7.83 -0.27 17.75
N GLU A 318 -8.20 -1.52 17.95
CA GLU A 318 -8.48 -2.13 19.25
C GLU A 318 -7.62 -3.39 19.40
N VAL A 319 -7.04 -3.60 20.57
CA VAL A 319 -6.23 -4.78 20.89
C VAL A 319 -6.84 -5.48 22.08
N THR A 320 -6.91 -6.80 22.03
CA THR A 320 -7.35 -7.66 23.14
C THR A 320 -6.27 -8.67 23.40
N THR A 321 -5.78 -8.75 24.63
CA THR A 321 -4.76 -9.72 25.06
C THR A 321 -5.35 -10.64 26.11
N ASN A 322 -5.33 -11.94 25.87
CA ASN A 322 -5.92 -12.95 26.77
C ASN A 322 -7.38 -12.65 27.16
N GLY A 323 -8.19 -12.21 26.19
CA GLY A 323 -9.61 -11.87 26.40
C GLY A 323 -9.85 -10.51 27.08
N VAL A 324 -8.82 -9.80 27.51
CA VAL A 324 -8.92 -8.47 28.12
C VAL A 324 -8.61 -7.43 27.05
N MET A 325 -9.56 -6.53 26.82
CA MET A 325 -9.37 -5.42 25.89
C MET A 325 -8.40 -4.40 26.47
N ASP A 326 -7.42 -3.96 25.65
CA ASP A 326 -6.55 -2.87 25.99
C ASP A 326 -7.38 -1.57 26.14
N SER A 327 -7.06 -0.76 27.14
CA SER A 327 -7.67 0.56 27.30
C SER A 327 -7.33 1.48 26.13
N ARG A 328 -6.15 1.33 25.57
CA ARG A 328 -5.63 2.13 24.47
C ARG A 328 -6.29 1.78 23.13
N LYS A 329 -6.99 2.75 22.54
CA LYS A 329 -7.76 2.59 21.29
C LYS A 329 -7.49 3.76 20.34
N PRO A 330 -6.28 3.82 19.75
CA PRO A 330 -5.94 4.92 18.87
C PRO A 330 -6.93 5.05 17.72
N GLU A 331 -7.43 6.26 17.53
CA GLU A 331 -8.37 6.64 16.50
C GLU A 331 -7.87 7.90 15.78
N ILE A 332 -7.77 7.83 14.45
CA ILE A 332 -7.47 8.98 13.58
C ILE A 332 -8.67 9.33 12.72
N THR A 333 -9.01 10.60 12.70
CA THR A 333 -10.02 11.18 11.80
C THR A 333 -9.33 12.19 10.90
N ASN A 334 -9.36 11.97 9.60
CA ASN A 334 -8.87 12.89 8.57
C ASN A 334 -10.06 13.44 7.80
N THR A 335 -10.19 14.78 7.75
CA THR A 335 -11.17 15.48 6.92
C THR A 335 -10.41 16.31 5.91
N VAL A 336 -10.72 16.13 4.63
CA VAL A 336 -10.01 16.78 3.53
C VAL A 336 -11.01 17.44 2.59
N PHE A 337 -10.71 18.66 2.18
CA PHE A 337 -11.33 19.35 1.06
C PHE A 337 -10.28 19.55 -0.01
N ASP A 338 -10.56 19.06 -1.21
CA ASP A 338 -9.73 19.19 -2.41
C ASP A 338 -10.50 19.96 -3.48
N ALA A 339 -9.84 20.93 -4.11
CA ALA A 339 -10.34 21.64 -5.27
C ALA A 339 -9.29 21.58 -6.39
N LYS A 340 -9.68 21.09 -7.55
CA LYS A 340 -8.83 20.96 -8.73
C LYS A 340 -9.54 21.54 -9.94
N PHE A 341 -8.82 22.35 -10.72
CA PHE A 341 -9.28 22.97 -11.93
C PHE A 341 -8.31 22.64 -13.07
N MET A 342 -8.83 22.38 -14.25
CA MET A 342 -8.09 22.03 -15.46
C MET A 342 -8.50 23.00 -16.57
N LEU A 343 -7.51 23.71 -17.11
CA LEU A 343 -7.75 24.81 -18.04
C LEU A 343 -6.82 24.67 -19.27
N PRO A 344 -7.33 24.23 -20.42
CA PRO A 344 -6.58 24.29 -21.67
C PRO A 344 -6.54 25.70 -22.23
N VAL A 345 -5.35 26.24 -22.56
CA VAL A 345 -5.14 27.55 -23.16
C VAL A 345 -4.07 27.45 -24.24
N ALA A 346 -4.46 27.48 -25.50
CA ALA A 346 -3.55 27.30 -26.62
C ALA A 346 -2.71 26.02 -26.52
N ASN A 347 -1.39 26.16 -26.41
CA ASN A 347 -0.47 25.04 -26.23
C ASN A 347 -0.13 24.74 -24.74
N HIS A 348 -0.83 25.36 -23.81
CA HIS A 348 -0.70 25.14 -22.37
C HIS A 348 -1.89 24.35 -21.84
N PHE A 349 -1.63 23.47 -20.88
CA PHE A 349 -2.66 22.80 -20.12
C PHE A 349 -2.38 23.01 -18.63
N PHE A 350 -3.14 23.88 -17.99
CA PHE A 350 -2.99 24.19 -16.59
C PHE A 350 -3.81 23.27 -15.71
N VAL A 351 -3.18 22.70 -14.69
CA VAL A 351 -3.84 22.04 -13.55
C VAL A 351 -3.51 22.83 -12.30
N PHE A 352 -4.49 23.40 -11.64
CA PHE A 352 -4.27 24.18 -10.43
C PHE A 352 -5.35 23.91 -9.40
N GLY A 353 -5.04 24.21 -8.16
CA GLY A 353 -6.00 23.95 -7.11
C GLY A 353 -5.50 24.20 -5.71
N GLY A 354 -6.30 23.72 -4.76
CA GLY A 354 -6.00 23.83 -3.34
C GLY A 354 -6.51 22.67 -2.55
N GLN A 355 -5.89 22.45 -1.40
CA GLN A 355 -6.25 21.40 -0.46
C GLN A 355 -6.30 21.96 0.96
N TYR A 356 -7.30 21.59 1.72
CA TYR A 356 -7.34 21.77 3.16
C TYR A 356 -7.49 20.42 3.84
N GLN A 357 -6.64 20.14 4.80
CA GLN A 357 -6.68 18.88 5.57
C GLN A 357 -6.69 19.22 7.05
N ASN A 358 -7.59 18.54 7.78
CA ASN A 358 -7.65 18.54 9.23
C ASN A 358 -7.57 17.10 9.74
N ALA A 359 -6.52 16.81 10.50
CA ALA A 359 -6.27 15.52 11.10
C ALA A 359 -6.43 15.60 12.63
N LYS A 360 -7.22 14.69 13.19
CA LYS A 360 -7.51 14.58 14.61
C LYS A 360 -7.13 13.20 15.09
N LEU A 361 -6.17 13.11 16.01
CA LEU A 361 -5.76 11.88 16.67
C LEU A 361 -6.28 11.86 18.11
N GLU A 362 -7.05 10.82 18.44
CA GLU A 362 -7.45 10.46 19.79
C GLU A 362 -6.68 9.20 20.20
N ASP A 363 -5.75 9.31 21.15
CA ASP A 363 -4.94 8.19 21.62
C ASP A 363 -4.49 8.43 23.06
N ASP A 364 -4.10 7.37 23.74
CA ASP A 364 -3.64 7.43 25.12
C ASP A 364 -2.14 7.72 25.17
N SER A 365 -1.76 8.78 25.90
CA SER A 365 -0.38 9.12 26.22
C SER A 365 0.04 8.48 27.54
N VAL A 366 1.31 8.10 27.66
CA VAL A 366 1.87 7.60 28.91
C VAL A 366 2.06 8.75 29.89
N ILE A 367 1.45 8.64 31.06
CA ILE A 367 1.59 9.64 32.14
C ILE A 367 2.46 9.13 33.27
N LYS A 368 2.67 7.82 33.39
CA LYS A 368 3.48 7.19 34.45
C LYS A 368 3.90 5.79 34.02
N VAL A 369 5.04 5.33 34.48
CA VAL A 369 5.46 3.94 34.39
C VAL A 369 5.66 3.36 35.78
N ASN A 370 4.80 2.43 36.17
CA ASN A 370 4.94 1.73 37.45
C ASN A 370 5.90 0.55 37.29
N ARG A 371 6.74 0.33 38.30
CA ARG A 371 7.54 -0.90 38.43
C ARG A 371 6.81 -1.86 39.36
N VAL A 372 6.30 -2.94 38.83
CA VAL A 372 5.62 -4.00 39.58
C VAL A 372 6.57 -5.17 39.73
N THR A 373 6.90 -5.48 40.97
CA THR A 373 7.78 -6.60 41.33
C THR A 373 6.93 -7.76 41.84
N ARG A 374 7.13 -8.94 41.25
CA ARG A 374 6.43 -10.17 41.60
C ARG A 374 7.45 -11.28 41.82
N THR A 375 7.32 -12.06 42.84
CA THR A 375 8.11 -13.25 43.08
C THR A 375 7.35 -14.48 42.49
N VAL A 376 7.96 -15.16 41.51
CA VAL A 376 7.42 -16.38 40.93
C VAL A 376 8.49 -17.47 41.03
N ASN A 377 8.15 -18.58 41.67
CA ASN A 377 9.07 -19.72 41.89
C ASN A 377 10.38 -19.28 42.55
N GLY A 378 10.30 -18.44 43.63
CA GLY A 378 11.46 -17.96 44.38
C GLY A 378 12.34 -16.93 43.65
N ARG A 379 11.97 -16.47 42.45
CA ARG A 379 12.70 -15.43 41.70
C ARG A 379 11.89 -14.15 41.60
N THR A 380 12.53 -13.07 41.95
CA THR A 380 11.93 -11.73 41.86
C THR A 380 11.99 -11.23 40.40
N GLN A 381 10.83 -10.90 39.82
CA GLN A 381 10.69 -10.29 38.51
C GLN A 381 10.11 -8.91 38.65
N THR A 382 10.77 -7.91 38.06
CA THR A 382 10.27 -6.54 38.01
C THR A 382 9.77 -6.24 36.59
N ARG A 383 8.55 -5.73 36.48
CA ARG A 383 7.91 -5.36 35.24
C ARG A 383 7.59 -3.86 35.24
N SER A 384 7.87 -3.19 34.13
CA SER A 384 7.41 -1.83 33.86
C SER A 384 5.98 -1.87 33.29
N VAL A 385 5.07 -1.14 33.91
CA VAL A 385 3.65 -1.06 33.50
C VAL A 385 3.31 0.41 33.25
N PRO A 386 3.17 0.83 31.98
CA PRO A 386 2.75 2.18 31.68
C PRO A 386 1.29 2.42 32.07
N ILE A 387 1.03 3.60 32.61
CA ILE A 387 -0.31 4.12 32.88
C ILE A 387 -0.60 5.16 31.81
N TYR A 388 -1.76 5.09 31.21
CA TYR A 388 -2.17 5.92 30.08
C TYR A 388 -3.27 6.90 30.49
N GLN A 389 -3.29 8.04 29.80
CA GLN A 389 -4.37 9.01 29.81
C GLN A 389 -4.74 9.36 28.38
N ASN A 390 -6.03 9.43 28.05
CA ASN A 390 -6.49 9.82 26.74
C ASN A 390 -6.09 11.25 26.40
N THR A 391 -5.59 11.46 25.20
CA THR A 391 -5.21 12.76 24.66
C THR A 391 -5.84 12.96 23.28
N GLU A 392 -6.17 14.21 22.99
CA GLU A 392 -6.62 14.66 21.68
C GLU A 392 -5.58 15.59 21.07
N ASN A 393 -5.10 15.27 19.90
CA ASN A 393 -4.15 16.09 19.14
C ASN A 393 -4.73 16.42 17.77
N LYS A 394 -4.69 17.71 17.39
CA LYS A 394 -5.17 18.19 16.10
C LYS A 394 -4.08 18.90 15.32
N VAL A 395 -4.07 18.70 14.03
CA VAL A 395 -3.18 19.38 13.10
C VAL A 395 -3.98 19.72 11.84
N HIS A 396 -3.83 20.94 11.37
CA HIS A 396 -4.36 21.36 10.08
C HIS A 396 -3.24 21.83 9.15
N GLN A 397 -3.47 21.64 7.86
CA GLN A 397 -2.61 22.10 6.80
C GLN A 397 -3.46 22.56 5.61
N TYR A 398 -2.92 23.47 4.84
CA TYR A 398 -3.49 23.88 3.55
C TYR A 398 -2.40 23.97 2.49
N ALA A 399 -2.79 23.81 1.25
CA ALA A 399 -1.86 23.85 0.14
C ALA A 399 -2.51 24.49 -1.09
N PHE A 400 -1.66 25.09 -1.91
CA PHE A 400 -2.00 25.56 -3.26
C PHE A 400 -1.00 24.96 -4.23
N PHE A 401 -1.47 24.54 -5.40
CA PHE A 401 -0.61 23.97 -6.42
C PHE A 401 -1.00 24.50 -7.80
N VAL A 402 -0.02 24.53 -8.67
CA VAL A 402 -0.17 24.77 -10.10
C VAL A 402 0.83 23.93 -10.88
N GLU A 403 0.37 23.34 -11.94
CA GLU A 403 1.17 22.64 -12.93
C GLU A 403 0.77 23.10 -14.31
N ASP A 404 1.73 23.40 -15.17
CA ASP A 404 1.55 23.80 -16.56
C ASP A 404 2.25 22.75 -17.45
N GLU A 405 1.49 22.08 -18.28
CA GLU A 405 2.01 21.27 -19.36
C GLU A 405 2.02 22.08 -20.64
N ILE A 406 3.22 22.29 -21.18
CA ILE A 406 3.47 23.11 -22.34
C ILE A 406 3.79 22.22 -23.54
N ASN A 407 2.91 22.22 -24.54
CA ASN A 407 3.12 21.54 -25.82
C ASN A 407 3.89 22.46 -26.77
N PHE A 408 5.23 22.40 -26.76
CA PHE A 408 6.05 23.17 -27.71
C PHE A 408 5.92 22.68 -29.15
N SER A 409 5.70 21.40 -29.31
CA SER A 409 5.45 20.72 -30.59
C SER A 409 4.90 19.32 -30.35
N ASP A 410 4.45 18.61 -31.38
CA ASP A 410 4.04 17.20 -31.30
C ASP A 410 5.15 16.27 -30.77
N LYS A 411 6.39 16.75 -30.73
CA LYS A 411 7.55 15.99 -30.25
C LYS A 411 8.04 16.40 -28.87
N PHE A 412 7.69 17.56 -28.36
CA PHE A 412 8.27 18.08 -27.12
C PHE A 412 7.24 18.65 -26.18
N LEU A 413 7.08 18.01 -25.05
CA LEU A 413 6.24 18.42 -23.93
C LEU A 413 7.14 18.78 -22.74
N LEU A 414 6.81 19.87 -22.04
CA LEU A 414 7.46 20.28 -20.80
C LEU A 414 6.42 20.52 -19.73
N THR A 415 6.51 19.83 -18.61
CA THR A 415 5.67 20.02 -17.44
C THR A 415 6.44 20.77 -16.38
N LEU A 416 5.92 21.89 -15.94
CA LEU A 416 6.42 22.69 -14.82
C LEU A 416 5.37 22.78 -13.73
N GLY A 417 5.70 22.32 -12.54
CA GLY A 417 4.76 22.30 -11.43
C GLY A 417 5.37 22.81 -10.14
N THR A 418 4.52 23.33 -9.27
CA THR A 418 4.92 23.65 -7.91
C THR A 418 3.72 23.60 -6.97
N ARG A 419 4.00 23.22 -5.73
CA ARG A 419 3.04 23.22 -4.64
C ARG A 419 3.62 23.91 -3.41
N LEU A 420 2.80 24.77 -2.82
CA LEU A 420 3.07 25.43 -1.55
C LEU A 420 2.20 24.78 -0.48
N ASP A 421 2.82 24.08 0.44
CA ASP A 421 2.16 23.49 1.60
C ASP A 421 2.45 24.35 2.84
N HIS A 422 1.42 24.69 3.60
CA HIS A 422 1.55 25.34 4.90
C HIS A 422 0.99 24.45 6.00
N HIS A 423 1.86 24.06 6.91
CA HIS A 423 1.52 23.19 8.03
C HIS A 423 1.56 23.98 9.34
N GLN A 424 0.56 23.77 10.20
CA GLN A 424 0.38 24.49 11.47
C GLN A 424 1.64 24.51 12.37
N LYS A 425 2.47 23.46 12.34
CA LYS A 425 3.60 23.30 13.28
C LYS A 425 4.95 23.73 12.69
N PHE A 426 5.22 23.46 11.43
CA PHE A 426 6.55 23.71 10.84
C PHE A 426 6.53 24.67 9.64
N GLY A 427 5.40 25.37 9.42
CA GLY A 427 5.33 26.47 8.44
C GLY A 427 5.22 26.02 6.99
N THR A 428 5.88 26.75 6.11
CA THR A 428 5.66 26.66 4.66
C THR A 428 6.77 25.90 3.94
N HIS A 429 6.38 25.03 2.99
CA HIS A 429 7.29 24.23 2.17
C HIS A 429 6.92 24.32 0.69
N TRP A 430 7.97 24.49 -0.15
CA TRP A 430 7.84 24.53 -1.60
C TRP A 430 8.33 23.21 -2.21
N ASN A 431 7.54 22.65 -3.12
CA ASN A 431 7.80 21.39 -3.81
C ASN A 431 7.71 21.61 -5.32
N PRO A 432 8.79 22.13 -5.94
CA PRO A 432 8.85 22.31 -7.39
C PRO A 432 9.11 21.00 -8.12
N ARG A 433 8.65 20.95 -9.38
CA ARG A 433 8.87 19.86 -10.32
C ARG A 433 9.08 20.43 -11.72
N ALA A 434 10.00 19.83 -12.47
CA ALA A 434 10.16 20.05 -13.89
C ALA A 434 10.38 18.70 -14.57
N TYR A 435 9.62 18.41 -15.62
CA TYR A 435 9.68 17.15 -16.34
C TYR A 435 9.51 17.38 -17.83
N ALA A 436 10.35 16.76 -18.67
CA ALA A 436 10.30 16.86 -20.11
C ALA A 436 10.04 15.50 -20.74
N VAL A 437 9.26 15.49 -21.82
CA VAL A 437 9.05 14.35 -22.71
C VAL A 437 9.43 14.74 -24.12
N TYR A 438 10.31 13.97 -24.75
CA TYR A 438 10.74 14.19 -26.13
C TYR A 438 10.54 12.92 -26.97
N HIS A 439 9.68 12.99 -27.98
CA HIS A 439 9.45 11.94 -28.94
C HIS A 439 10.49 12.02 -30.05
N ILE A 440 11.47 11.09 -30.03
CA ILE A 440 12.49 11.01 -31.08
C ILE A 440 11.82 10.63 -32.40
N ASN A 441 10.93 9.66 -32.34
CA ASN A 441 10.06 9.20 -33.43
C ASN A 441 8.84 8.49 -32.80
N ASP A 442 7.99 7.88 -33.64
CA ASP A 442 6.74 7.24 -33.20
C ASP A 442 6.98 6.08 -32.20
N ASN A 443 8.16 5.44 -32.26
CA ASN A 443 8.48 4.30 -31.42
C ASN A 443 9.34 4.64 -30.18
N PHE A 444 10.11 5.72 -30.22
CA PHE A 444 11.05 6.07 -29.14
C PHE A 444 10.79 7.42 -28.54
N SER A 445 10.72 7.44 -27.21
CA SER A 445 10.63 8.66 -26.43
C SER A 445 11.70 8.68 -25.34
N VAL A 446 12.19 9.86 -25.02
CA VAL A 446 13.04 10.12 -23.86
C VAL A 446 12.26 11.01 -22.90
N LYS A 447 12.19 10.60 -21.64
CA LYS A 447 11.54 11.35 -20.57
C LYS A 447 12.55 11.62 -19.47
N GLY A 448 12.43 12.74 -18.79
CA GLY A 448 13.27 13.00 -17.64
C GLY A 448 12.88 14.24 -16.88
N GLY A 449 13.29 14.29 -15.63
CA GLY A 449 12.93 15.41 -14.79
C GLY A 449 13.61 15.43 -13.44
N ILE A 450 13.32 16.50 -12.72
CA ILE A 450 13.71 16.73 -11.35
C ILE A 450 12.49 17.12 -10.52
N ALA A 451 12.34 16.53 -9.34
CA ALA A 451 11.26 16.83 -8.43
C ALA A 451 11.76 16.87 -6.99
N LYS A 452 11.25 17.85 -6.24
CA LYS A 452 11.42 17.92 -4.78
C LYS A 452 10.18 17.40 -4.10
N ALA A 453 10.37 16.69 -2.99
CA ALA A 453 9.28 16.23 -2.15
C ALA A 453 9.59 16.37 -0.67
N PHE A 454 8.54 16.27 0.15
CA PHE A 454 8.67 16.28 1.59
C PHE A 454 7.72 15.28 2.24
N ARG A 455 8.05 14.91 3.48
CA ARG A 455 7.15 14.20 4.38
C ARG A 455 7.05 14.97 5.69
N ALA A 456 5.84 15.30 6.09
CA ALA A 456 5.57 15.89 7.40
C ALA A 456 5.82 14.86 8.51
N PRO A 457 6.41 15.24 9.64
CA PRO A 457 6.38 14.42 10.84
C PRO A 457 4.93 14.13 11.25
N SER A 458 4.69 12.97 11.83
CA SER A 458 3.35 12.56 12.28
C SER A 458 2.85 13.41 13.45
N ILE A 459 1.54 13.37 13.72
CA ILE A 459 0.93 14.09 14.85
C ILE A 459 1.60 13.69 16.16
N ARG A 460 1.90 12.40 16.34
CA ARG A 460 2.58 11.91 17.56
C ARG A 460 3.99 12.43 17.68
N GLU A 461 4.73 12.42 16.57
CA GLU A 461 6.12 12.87 16.56
C GLU A 461 6.25 14.36 16.88
N LEU A 462 5.24 15.18 16.51
CA LEU A 462 5.19 16.62 16.76
C LEU A 462 4.55 17.01 18.09
N SER A 463 3.82 16.13 18.76
CA SER A 463 3.06 16.49 19.95
C SER A 463 3.90 16.37 21.22
N GLU A 464 4.31 17.50 21.78
CA GLU A 464 5.06 17.59 23.02
C GLU A 464 4.32 16.97 24.23
N SER A 465 2.98 17.01 24.20
CA SER A 465 2.13 16.42 25.24
C SER A 465 1.91 14.91 25.07
N TYR A 466 2.40 14.31 23.99
CA TYR A 466 2.18 12.91 23.72
C TYR A 466 3.43 12.07 24.00
N VAL A 467 3.28 11.06 24.83
CA VAL A 467 4.35 10.16 25.24
C VAL A 467 3.98 8.72 24.86
N THR A 468 4.83 8.09 24.08
CA THR A 468 4.66 6.69 23.66
C THR A 468 5.56 5.76 24.45
N ALA A 469 4.99 4.64 24.95
CA ALA A 469 5.81 3.58 25.53
C ALA A 469 6.59 2.82 24.44
N THR A 470 7.85 2.55 24.72
CA THR A 470 8.75 1.73 23.89
C THR A 470 9.40 0.63 24.72
N GLU A 471 10.13 -0.30 24.09
CA GLU A 471 10.80 -1.43 24.77
C GLU A 471 9.86 -2.18 25.74
N ALA A 472 8.64 -2.49 25.30
CA ALA A 472 7.60 -3.13 26.12
C ALA A 472 7.32 -2.41 27.46
N GLY A 473 7.41 -1.08 27.47
CA GLY A 473 7.17 -0.22 28.63
C GLY A 473 8.42 0.11 29.46
N ALA A 474 9.60 -0.39 29.08
CA ALA A 474 10.84 -0.05 29.74
C ALA A 474 11.40 1.32 29.34
N GLY A 475 10.88 1.91 28.26
CA GLY A 475 11.22 3.23 27.75
C GLY A 475 9.99 4.03 27.36
N VAL A 476 10.19 5.34 27.22
CA VAL A 476 9.20 6.30 26.72
C VAL A 476 9.83 7.19 25.65
N ILE A 477 9.03 7.60 24.67
CA ILE A 477 9.41 8.54 23.63
C ILE A 477 8.47 9.73 23.70
N TYR A 478 9.03 10.93 23.77
CA TYR A 478 8.28 12.19 23.70
C TYR A 478 8.21 12.68 22.26
N GLY A 479 7.10 13.30 21.88
CA GLY A 479 7.02 14.08 20.67
C GLY A 479 7.94 15.30 20.76
N ASN A 480 8.43 15.75 19.61
CA ASN A 480 9.34 16.90 19.51
C ASN A 480 8.73 17.94 18.53
N PRO A 481 8.21 19.06 19.03
CA PRO A 481 7.60 20.09 18.18
C PRO A 481 8.61 20.82 17.27
N ASN A 482 9.92 20.66 17.51
CA ASN A 482 10.99 21.28 16.73
C ASN A 482 11.45 20.42 15.52
N LEU A 483 10.80 19.29 15.28
CA LEU A 483 11.10 18.46 14.12
C LEU A 483 10.86 19.19 12.80
N LYS A 484 11.77 18.98 11.87
CA LYS A 484 11.67 19.46 10.50
C LYS A 484 11.10 18.37 9.60
N PRO A 485 10.41 18.73 8.52
CA PRO A 485 10.04 17.74 7.52
C PRO A 485 11.26 17.05 6.92
N GLU A 486 11.08 15.79 6.60
CA GLU A 486 11.99 15.04 5.77
C GLU A 486 11.83 15.51 4.33
N THR A 487 12.92 15.60 3.58
CA THR A 487 12.90 16.11 2.20
C THR A 487 13.71 15.21 1.28
N SER A 488 13.28 15.14 0.02
CA SER A 488 14.07 14.50 -1.04
C SER A 488 14.12 15.33 -2.31
N VAL A 489 15.18 15.13 -3.08
CA VAL A 489 15.29 15.57 -4.47
C VAL A 489 15.56 14.33 -5.30
N ASN A 490 14.73 14.11 -6.31
CA ASN A 490 14.86 13.02 -7.26
C ASN A 490 15.16 13.57 -8.64
N GLU A 491 16.09 12.93 -9.31
CA GLU A 491 16.46 13.13 -10.70
C GLU A 491 16.25 11.82 -11.43
N GLU A 492 15.61 11.85 -12.59
CA GLU A 492 15.44 10.65 -13.39
C GLU A 492 15.47 10.93 -14.89
N VAL A 493 15.87 9.91 -15.63
CA VAL A 493 15.77 9.86 -17.08
C VAL A 493 15.35 8.46 -17.52
N SER A 494 14.41 8.41 -18.47
CA SER A 494 13.86 7.17 -19.02
C SER A 494 13.92 7.17 -20.54
N VAL A 495 14.24 6.03 -21.11
CA VAL A 495 14.02 5.75 -22.53
C VAL A 495 12.84 4.80 -22.63
N VAL A 496 11.85 5.17 -23.42
CA VAL A 496 10.62 4.41 -23.65
C VAL A 496 10.59 3.98 -25.09
N TYR A 497 10.43 2.68 -25.33
CA TYR A 497 10.14 2.10 -26.62
C TYR A 497 8.68 1.65 -26.65
N HIS A 498 8.00 1.94 -27.73
CA HIS A 498 6.64 1.50 -28.01
C HIS A 498 6.52 1.14 -29.49
N HIS A 499 5.81 0.08 -29.80
CA HIS A 499 5.57 -0.37 -31.16
C HIS A 499 4.11 -0.78 -31.37
N ASP A 500 3.56 -0.60 -32.55
CA ASP A 500 2.16 -0.88 -32.87
C ASP A 500 1.76 -2.36 -32.65
N SER A 501 2.74 -3.27 -32.68
CA SER A 501 2.51 -4.68 -32.30
C SER A 501 2.16 -4.89 -30.82
N GLY A 502 2.13 -3.83 -29.99
CA GLY A 502 1.97 -3.90 -28.55
C GLY A 502 3.28 -4.10 -27.78
N ALA A 503 4.41 -4.33 -28.47
CA ALA A 503 5.71 -4.43 -27.81
C ALA A 503 6.09 -3.09 -27.16
N ASN A 504 6.50 -3.13 -25.90
CA ASN A 504 6.99 -1.95 -25.21
C ASN A 504 8.13 -2.30 -24.25
N ALA A 505 9.00 -1.33 -24.03
CA ALA A 505 10.08 -1.42 -23.06
C ALA A 505 10.38 -0.04 -22.47
N THR A 506 10.71 0.00 -21.20
CA THR A 506 11.15 1.22 -20.52
C THR A 506 12.39 0.93 -19.69
N VAL A 507 13.39 1.79 -19.83
CA VAL A 507 14.60 1.78 -18.99
C VAL A 507 14.68 3.14 -18.31
N THR A 508 14.68 3.15 -16.98
CA THR A 508 14.77 4.36 -16.16
C THR A 508 16.02 4.33 -15.30
N LEU A 509 16.79 5.41 -15.35
CA LEU A 509 17.87 5.70 -14.41
C LEU A 509 17.35 6.73 -13.41
N PHE A 510 17.58 6.53 -12.12
CA PHE A 510 17.15 7.46 -11.08
C PHE A 510 18.20 7.68 -10.00
N ASN A 511 18.15 8.85 -9.40
CA ASN A 511 18.96 9.23 -8.24
C ASN A 511 18.11 10.06 -7.27
N THR A 512 18.03 9.65 -6.00
CA THR A 512 17.29 10.33 -4.95
C THR A 512 18.21 10.67 -3.78
N ASP A 513 18.34 11.95 -3.48
CA ASP A 513 18.98 12.44 -2.26
C ASP A 513 17.92 12.74 -1.20
N PHE A 514 18.06 12.09 -0.05
CA PHE A 514 17.13 12.15 1.08
C PHE A 514 17.79 12.81 2.28
N LYS A 515 17.13 13.78 2.91
CA LYS A 515 17.65 14.59 4.03
C LYS A 515 16.64 14.66 5.18
N ASN A 516 17.16 14.96 6.38
CA ASN A 516 16.40 15.15 7.61
C ASN A 516 15.60 13.90 8.02
N LYS A 517 16.12 12.69 7.74
CA LYS A 517 15.47 11.44 8.13
C LYS A 517 15.12 11.46 9.61
N LEU A 518 13.87 11.18 9.93
CA LEU A 518 13.39 11.05 11.31
C LEU A 518 13.86 9.72 11.91
N THR A 519 14.33 9.79 13.15
CA THR A 519 14.66 8.61 13.95
C THR A 519 14.40 8.91 15.43
N SER A 520 14.36 7.87 16.25
CA SER A 520 14.35 7.99 17.69
C SER A 520 15.61 7.36 18.28
N HIS A 521 16.21 7.98 19.24
CA HIS A 521 17.41 7.49 19.91
C HIS A 521 17.28 7.58 21.45
N TYR A 522 18.00 6.70 22.13
CA TYR A 522 18.10 6.75 23.59
C TYR A 522 19.00 7.92 24.02
N THR A 523 18.51 8.79 24.91
CA THR A 523 19.26 9.97 25.38
C THR A 523 20.38 9.65 26.35
N GLY A 524 20.47 8.41 26.84
CA GLY A 524 21.40 8.01 27.91
C GLY A 524 20.84 8.24 29.32
N ASN A 525 19.71 8.93 29.47
CA ASN A 525 19.12 9.32 30.72
C ASN A 525 17.79 8.63 31.00
N PRO A 526 17.40 8.45 32.27
CA PRO A 526 16.04 8.08 32.61
C PRO A 526 15.10 9.29 32.45
N ASP A 527 13.86 9.01 32.07
CA ASP A 527 12.81 10.02 32.03
C ASP A 527 12.48 10.50 33.49
N PRO A 528 12.48 11.81 33.75
CA PRO A 528 12.28 12.35 35.10
C PRO A 528 10.92 12.01 35.73
N LEU A 529 9.88 11.87 34.90
CA LEU A 529 8.50 11.61 35.37
C LEU A 529 8.24 10.13 35.60
N THR A 530 8.74 9.28 34.73
CA THR A 530 8.41 7.85 34.75
C THR A 530 9.54 6.96 35.27
N GLY A 531 10.78 7.47 35.30
CA GLY A 531 11.99 6.69 35.60
C GLY A 531 12.33 5.63 34.55
N ALA A 532 11.62 5.61 33.43
CA ALA A 532 11.89 4.74 32.28
C ALA A 532 13.04 5.31 31.43
N LYS A 533 13.58 4.53 30.50
CA LYS A 533 14.55 5.06 29.53
C LYS A 533 13.89 6.15 28.69
N LEU A 534 14.57 7.29 28.56
CA LEU A 534 14.10 8.41 27.74
C LEU A 534 14.62 8.30 26.31
N TYR A 535 13.70 8.31 25.36
CA TYR A 535 13.96 8.40 23.93
C TYR A 535 13.43 9.71 23.36
N GLU A 536 14.11 10.25 22.38
CA GLU A 536 13.70 11.48 21.69
C GLU A 536 13.71 11.30 20.17
N TYR A 537 12.78 11.97 19.50
CA TYR A 537 12.77 12.09 18.04
C TYR A 537 13.72 13.20 17.59
N SER A 538 14.47 12.94 16.52
CA SER A 538 15.38 13.90 15.91
C SER A 538 15.49 13.70 14.39
N ASN A 539 15.88 14.78 13.69
CA ASN A 539 16.19 14.77 12.27
C ASN A 539 17.70 14.60 12.08
N VAL A 540 18.16 13.40 11.87
CA VAL A 540 19.61 13.12 11.87
C VAL A 540 20.14 12.56 10.57
N GLY A 541 19.28 12.04 9.67
CA GLY A 541 19.76 11.18 8.60
C GLY A 541 19.87 11.86 7.23
N ARG A 542 20.91 11.45 6.49
CA ARG A 542 20.98 11.60 5.04
C ARG A 542 21.13 10.23 4.41
N ALA A 543 20.46 10.00 3.31
CA ALA A 543 20.65 8.80 2.49
C ALA A 543 20.65 9.17 1.00
N ASN A 544 21.30 8.37 0.20
CA ASN A 544 21.22 8.46 -1.25
C ASN A 544 20.77 7.10 -1.78
N ILE A 545 19.88 7.13 -2.75
CA ILE A 545 19.36 5.93 -3.42
C ILE A 545 19.46 6.18 -4.92
N LYS A 546 20.10 5.27 -5.63
CA LYS A 546 20.22 5.35 -7.09
C LYS A 546 20.03 3.97 -7.70
N GLY A 547 19.55 3.93 -8.93
CA GLY A 547 19.29 2.66 -9.56
C GLY A 547 18.90 2.72 -11.02
N VAL A 548 18.59 1.53 -11.51
CA VAL A 548 18.10 1.26 -12.86
C VAL A 548 16.82 0.42 -12.73
N GLU A 549 15.79 0.82 -13.41
CA GLU A 549 14.54 0.07 -13.54
C GLU A 549 14.33 -0.28 -15.00
N VAL A 550 13.94 -1.51 -15.27
CA VAL A 550 13.60 -2.01 -16.61
C VAL A 550 12.24 -2.69 -16.54
N SER A 551 11.37 -2.38 -17.46
CA SER A 551 10.14 -3.12 -17.72
C SER A 551 9.97 -3.34 -19.20
N SER A 552 9.42 -4.48 -19.60
CA SER A 552 9.05 -4.72 -20.99
C SER A 552 7.90 -5.70 -21.11
N HIS A 553 7.10 -5.50 -22.15
CA HIS A 553 6.11 -6.44 -22.66
C HIS A 553 6.47 -6.74 -24.11
N ILE A 554 6.67 -8.01 -24.45
CA ILE A 554 7.12 -8.44 -25.77
C ILE A 554 6.16 -9.52 -26.27
N PRO A 555 5.23 -9.20 -27.18
CA PRO A 555 4.44 -10.20 -27.90
C PRO A 555 5.31 -10.85 -28.99
N PHE A 556 5.45 -12.17 -28.94
CA PHE A 556 6.15 -12.92 -30.00
C PHE A 556 5.21 -13.25 -31.16
N ASN A 557 3.96 -13.55 -30.84
CA ASN A 557 2.87 -13.81 -31.77
C ASN A 557 1.52 -13.74 -31.00
N GLU A 558 0.42 -14.10 -31.64
CA GLU A 558 -0.93 -14.10 -31.04
C GLU A 558 -1.06 -15.05 -29.84
N HIS A 559 -0.18 -16.04 -29.72
CA HIS A 559 -0.25 -17.05 -28.65
C HIS A 559 0.74 -16.81 -27.53
N TRP A 560 1.85 -16.11 -27.75
CA TRP A 560 2.94 -16.00 -26.80
C TRP A 560 3.38 -14.56 -26.58
N ASN A 561 3.46 -14.17 -25.33
CA ASN A 561 4.10 -12.93 -24.91
C ASN A 561 4.89 -13.11 -23.63
N VAL A 562 5.82 -12.21 -23.37
CA VAL A 562 6.61 -12.17 -22.13
C VAL A 562 6.58 -10.80 -21.50
N ASP A 563 6.35 -10.77 -20.18
CA ASP A 563 6.51 -9.58 -19.33
C ASP A 563 7.80 -9.72 -18.53
N LEU A 564 8.65 -8.70 -18.55
CA LEU A 564 9.91 -8.67 -17.81
C LEU A 564 9.98 -7.43 -16.94
N SER A 565 10.50 -7.61 -15.73
CA SER A 565 10.76 -6.53 -14.78
C SER A 565 12.12 -6.77 -14.12
N TYR A 566 12.92 -5.71 -14.02
CA TYR A 566 14.18 -5.74 -13.31
C TYR A 566 14.43 -4.42 -12.60
N THR A 567 14.95 -4.50 -11.39
CA THR A 567 15.41 -3.34 -10.62
C THR A 567 16.79 -3.63 -10.06
N TYR A 568 17.72 -2.74 -10.35
CA TYR A 568 18.95 -2.57 -9.61
C TYR A 568 18.84 -1.31 -8.78
N GLN A 569 19.08 -1.39 -7.47
CA GLN A 569 19.10 -0.22 -6.61
C GLN A 569 20.24 -0.30 -5.59
N HIS A 570 20.88 0.84 -5.35
CA HIS A 570 21.94 0.99 -4.38
C HIS A 570 21.57 2.14 -3.44
N SER A 571 21.24 1.81 -2.20
CA SER A 571 21.01 2.79 -1.14
C SER A 571 22.22 2.88 -0.22
N LYS A 572 22.49 4.08 0.30
CA LYS A 572 23.62 4.32 1.21
C LYS A 572 23.26 5.40 2.23
N ARG A 573 23.37 5.07 3.52
CA ARG A 573 23.29 6.04 4.63
C ARG A 573 24.54 6.91 4.64
N LYS A 574 24.39 8.22 4.79
CA LYS A 574 25.50 9.20 4.66
C LYS A 574 25.85 9.92 5.97
N SER A 575 25.02 9.80 7.01
CA SER A 575 25.20 10.49 8.29
C SER A 575 25.78 9.57 9.36
N ASP A 576 26.66 10.09 10.19
CA ASP A 576 27.20 9.39 11.37
C ASP A 576 26.17 9.35 12.52
N GLU A 577 25.27 10.33 12.56
CA GLU A 577 24.18 10.44 13.52
C GLU A 577 23.06 9.43 13.31
N ASP A 578 23.00 8.78 12.12
CA ASP A 578 22.08 7.63 11.89
C ASP A 578 22.67 6.41 12.60
N ILE A 579 22.24 6.19 13.83
CA ILE A 579 22.76 5.17 14.75
C ILE A 579 21.76 4.03 14.95
N SER A 580 22.29 2.84 15.25
CA SER A 580 21.49 1.68 15.67
C SER A 580 20.92 1.89 17.08
N ALA A 581 19.99 1.04 17.50
CA ALA A 581 19.50 1.04 18.89
C ALA A 581 20.61 0.83 19.94
N SER A 582 21.75 0.27 19.55
CA SER A 582 22.94 0.10 20.39
C SER A 582 23.93 1.28 20.31
N GLY A 583 23.58 2.38 19.61
CA GLY A 583 24.42 3.58 19.49
C GLY A 583 25.54 3.50 18.46
N VAL A 584 25.57 2.45 17.61
CA VAL A 584 26.61 2.28 16.58
C VAL A 584 26.18 2.98 15.30
N SER A 585 27.08 3.76 14.67
CA SER A 585 26.81 4.43 13.39
C SER A 585 26.50 3.43 12.28
N LEU A 586 25.41 3.72 11.55
CA LEU A 586 24.95 2.96 10.39
C LEU A 586 25.46 3.54 9.06
N ARG A 587 26.34 4.56 9.11
CA ARG A 587 26.92 5.19 7.92
C ARG A 587 27.55 4.15 7.00
N GLY A 588 27.29 4.27 5.72
CA GLY A 588 27.79 3.35 4.69
C GLY A 588 26.92 2.13 4.46
N LEU A 589 26.02 1.77 5.40
CA LEU A 589 25.08 0.67 5.21
C LEU A 589 23.90 1.08 4.30
N PRO A 590 23.27 0.13 3.59
CA PRO A 590 22.06 0.37 2.83
C PRO A 590 20.88 0.68 3.76
N LEU A 591 19.79 1.17 3.18
CA LEU A 591 18.49 1.26 3.87
C LEU A 591 17.92 -0.14 4.10
N ASP A 592 17.10 -0.24 5.15
CA ASP A 592 16.54 -1.52 5.57
C ASP A 592 15.60 -2.12 4.52
N ASN A 593 15.60 -3.45 4.44
CA ASN A 593 14.71 -4.23 3.56
C ASN A 593 14.74 -3.81 2.08
N THR A 594 15.88 -3.28 1.63
CA THR A 594 16.09 -2.82 0.26
C THR A 594 16.95 -3.82 -0.51
N PRO A 595 16.37 -4.72 -1.33
CA PRO A 595 17.15 -5.66 -2.12
C PRO A 595 17.95 -4.90 -3.19
N LYS A 596 19.23 -5.28 -3.38
CA LYS A 596 20.07 -4.67 -4.41
C LYS A 596 19.63 -5.02 -5.83
N HIS A 597 19.09 -6.21 -6.00
CA HIS A 597 18.56 -6.74 -7.26
C HIS A 597 17.19 -7.36 -7.01
N SER A 598 16.23 -7.08 -7.87
CA SER A 598 14.97 -7.80 -7.98
C SER A 598 14.62 -7.96 -9.45
N ALA A 599 14.02 -9.09 -9.79
CA ALA A 599 13.63 -9.39 -11.16
C ALA A 599 12.38 -10.25 -11.18
N SER A 600 11.53 -10.08 -12.17
CA SER A 600 10.49 -11.02 -12.51
C SER A 600 10.38 -11.20 -14.02
N GLY A 601 10.01 -12.40 -14.44
CA GLY A 601 9.69 -12.73 -15.82
C GLY A 601 8.45 -13.60 -15.86
N LYS A 602 7.46 -13.24 -16.68
CA LYS A 602 6.22 -13.98 -16.84
C LYS A 602 6.04 -14.29 -18.33
N LEU A 603 6.09 -15.57 -18.69
CA LEU A 603 5.78 -16.07 -20.00
C LEU A 603 4.30 -16.45 -20.04
N ASN A 604 3.54 -15.80 -20.89
CA ASN A 604 2.12 -16.04 -21.09
C ASN A 604 1.89 -16.85 -22.38
N TRP A 605 0.99 -17.82 -22.29
CA TRP A 605 0.58 -18.68 -23.41
C TRP A 605 -0.94 -18.63 -23.56
N ILE A 606 -1.41 -18.09 -24.67
CA ILE A 606 -2.80 -18.13 -25.11
C ILE A 606 -2.97 -19.38 -25.97
N VAL A 607 -3.46 -20.47 -25.35
CA VAL A 607 -3.61 -21.77 -26.04
C VAL A 607 -4.71 -21.68 -27.10
N ASN A 608 -5.84 -21.05 -26.69
CA ASN A 608 -7.00 -20.74 -27.53
C ASN A 608 -7.90 -19.74 -26.81
N ASP A 609 -9.06 -19.38 -27.36
CA ASP A 609 -10.00 -18.40 -26.77
C ASP A 609 -10.48 -18.75 -25.35
N SER A 610 -10.51 -20.06 -25.04
CA SER A 610 -10.99 -20.56 -23.76
C SER A 610 -9.90 -20.86 -22.73
N LEU A 611 -8.67 -21.10 -23.17
CA LEU A 611 -7.58 -21.55 -22.30
C LEU A 611 -6.34 -20.68 -22.47
N SER A 612 -5.87 -20.12 -21.36
CA SER A 612 -4.56 -19.48 -21.25
C SER A 612 -3.77 -20.03 -20.08
N ALA A 613 -2.45 -19.93 -20.14
CA ALA A 613 -1.54 -20.35 -19.08
C ALA A 613 -0.39 -19.35 -18.95
N TYR A 614 0.28 -19.37 -17.79
CA TYR A 614 1.50 -18.62 -17.60
C TYR A 614 2.50 -19.37 -16.73
N THR A 615 3.77 -19.05 -16.93
CA THR A 615 4.84 -19.38 -15.96
C THR A 615 5.53 -18.10 -15.55
N ARG A 616 5.71 -17.92 -14.24
CA ARG A 616 6.35 -16.74 -13.65
C ARG A 616 7.56 -17.17 -12.82
N VAL A 617 8.67 -16.47 -13.02
CA VAL A 617 9.88 -16.60 -12.18
C VAL A 617 10.15 -15.26 -11.55
N ALA A 618 10.32 -15.22 -10.23
CA ALA A 618 10.65 -13.98 -9.51
C ALA A 618 11.87 -14.21 -8.60
N TYR A 619 12.83 -13.30 -8.71
CA TYR A 619 14.03 -13.25 -7.88
C TYR A 619 14.05 -12.02 -7.00
N LYS A 620 14.31 -12.20 -5.73
CA LYS A 620 14.54 -11.14 -4.75
C LYS A 620 15.91 -11.31 -4.13
N GLY A 621 16.77 -10.31 -4.30
CA GLY A 621 18.14 -10.34 -3.85
C GLY A 621 18.31 -10.18 -2.35
N LYS A 622 19.56 -10.29 -1.88
CA LYS A 622 19.94 -10.11 -0.48
C LYS A 622 19.46 -8.76 0.06
N GLN A 623 18.91 -8.78 1.27
CA GLN A 623 18.45 -7.61 2.02
C GLN A 623 19.22 -7.48 3.35
N ILE A 624 19.29 -6.25 3.84
CA ILE A 624 19.86 -5.93 5.15
C ILE A 624 18.78 -5.30 6.02
N TRP A 625 18.84 -5.59 7.30
CA TRP A 625 18.06 -4.93 8.34
C TRP A 625 19.00 -4.44 9.44
N ALA A 626 19.10 -3.11 9.59
CA ALA A 626 20.11 -2.45 10.39
C ALA A 626 19.67 -2.14 11.84
N ASN A 627 18.64 -2.78 12.39
CA ASN A 627 18.24 -2.50 13.76
C ASN A 627 17.78 -3.77 14.52
N PRO A 628 18.68 -4.65 14.95
CA PRO A 628 18.33 -5.66 15.92
C PRO A 628 18.08 -4.97 17.27
N ARG A 629 16.82 -4.88 17.69
CA ARG A 629 16.41 -4.35 19.03
C ARG A 629 16.94 -5.17 20.20
N ASN A 630 17.46 -6.36 19.97
CA ASN A 630 18.00 -7.24 21.00
C ASN A 630 19.51 -7.09 21.07
N GLY A 631 19.99 -6.52 22.14
CA GLY A 631 21.29 -6.24 22.67
C GLY A 631 22.49 -7.18 22.39
N ASP A 632 22.65 -7.68 21.22
CA ASP A 632 23.91 -8.25 20.78
C ASP A 632 24.78 -7.13 20.20
N ASN A 633 25.67 -6.62 21.04
CA ASN A 633 26.59 -5.52 20.75
C ASN A 633 27.56 -5.80 19.57
N ARG A 634 27.51 -6.98 18.98
CA ARG A 634 28.43 -7.43 17.94
C ARG A 634 27.88 -7.37 16.52
N ASN A 635 26.54 -7.31 16.34
CA ASN A 635 25.92 -7.29 15.02
C ASN A 635 25.04 -6.05 14.83
N THR A 636 25.57 -5.06 14.14
CA THR A 636 24.86 -3.81 13.79
C THR A 636 23.77 -4.01 12.75
N TYR A 637 23.72 -5.15 12.09
CA TYR A 637 22.72 -5.48 11.08
C TYR A 637 22.55 -6.99 10.93
N ARG A 638 21.38 -7.40 10.41
CA ARG A 638 21.09 -8.76 9.96
C ARG A 638 20.96 -8.80 8.45
N THR A 639 21.20 -9.94 7.85
CA THR A 639 21.04 -10.13 6.42
C THR A 639 20.05 -11.27 6.15
N ARG A 640 19.18 -11.06 5.17
CA ARG A 640 18.37 -12.11 4.56
C ARG A 640 18.99 -12.46 3.21
N GLY A 641 19.19 -13.73 2.92
CA GLY A 641 19.67 -14.22 1.62
C GLY A 641 18.69 -13.89 0.48
N GLY A 642 19.17 -13.92 -0.75
CA GLY A 642 18.31 -13.85 -1.91
C GLY A 642 17.58 -15.19 -2.13
N TYR A 643 16.40 -15.12 -2.76
CA TYR A 643 15.58 -16.30 -3.09
C TYR A 643 14.86 -16.14 -4.42
N THR A 644 14.44 -17.27 -4.99
CA THR A 644 13.70 -17.34 -6.25
C THR A 644 12.43 -18.14 -6.05
N THR A 645 11.31 -17.65 -6.55
CA THR A 645 10.04 -18.36 -6.62
C THR A 645 9.66 -18.62 -8.06
N VAL A 646 9.00 -19.74 -8.29
CA VAL A 646 8.44 -20.12 -9.61
C VAL A 646 6.97 -20.42 -9.40
N ASP A 647 6.14 -19.82 -10.25
CA ASP A 647 4.70 -20.01 -10.26
C ASP A 647 4.23 -20.51 -11.62
N PHE A 648 3.17 -21.29 -11.63
CA PHE A 648 2.46 -21.68 -12.87
C PHE A 648 0.97 -21.46 -12.64
N GLY A 649 0.29 -20.89 -13.64
CA GLY A 649 -1.15 -20.68 -13.55
C GLY A 649 -1.84 -20.87 -14.89
N THR A 650 -3.14 -21.11 -14.81
CA THR A 650 -4.02 -21.28 -15.98
C THR A 650 -5.36 -20.64 -15.72
N THR A 651 -5.98 -20.15 -16.79
CA THR A 651 -7.35 -19.61 -16.81
C THR A 651 -8.14 -20.39 -17.86
N TYR A 652 -9.27 -20.95 -17.44
CA TYR A 652 -10.22 -21.59 -18.33
C TYR A 652 -11.55 -20.80 -18.35
N LYS A 653 -11.95 -20.32 -19.53
CA LYS A 653 -13.22 -19.63 -19.77
C LYS A 653 -14.25 -20.66 -20.25
N PHE A 654 -15.24 -20.97 -19.42
CA PHE A 654 -16.37 -21.84 -19.80
C PHE A 654 -17.26 -21.16 -20.84
N ASN A 655 -17.42 -19.85 -20.70
CA ASN A 655 -18.09 -18.94 -21.61
C ASN A 655 -17.63 -17.50 -21.29
N PRO A 656 -18.06 -16.46 -22.02
CA PRO A 656 -17.67 -15.08 -21.76
C PRO A 656 -17.91 -14.60 -20.32
N ASN A 657 -18.86 -15.18 -19.64
CA ASN A 657 -19.32 -14.75 -18.31
C ASN A 657 -18.75 -15.58 -17.15
N VAL A 658 -18.18 -16.76 -17.42
CA VAL A 658 -17.71 -17.67 -16.36
C VAL A 658 -16.30 -18.15 -16.66
N SER A 659 -15.39 -17.88 -15.73
CA SER A 659 -14.02 -18.37 -15.82
C SER A 659 -13.52 -18.98 -14.51
N LEU A 660 -12.66 -19.97 -14.62
CA LEU A 660 -11.97 -20.62 -13.52
C LEU A 660 -10.47 -20.39 -13.67
N ASN A 661 -9.87 -19.83 -12.66
CA ASN A 661 -8.42 -19.70 -12.54
C ASN A 661 -7.88 -20.78 -11.60
N PHE A 662 -6.73 -21.34 -11.95
CA PHE A 662 -5.97 -22.23 -11.10
C PHE A 662 -4.49 -21.86 -11.15
N ALA A 663 -3.80 -21.89 -10.01
CA ALA A 663 -2.36 -21.67 -9.99
C ALA A 663 -1.68 -22.53 -8.91
N VAL A 664 -0.45 -22.93 -9.23
CA VAL A 664 0.52 -23.46 -8.25
C VAL A 664 1.57 -22.37 -8.03
N LEU A 665 1.59 -21.82 -6.84
CA LEU A 665 2.50 -20.75 -6.47
C LEU A 665 3.67 -21.30 -5.67
N ASN A 666 4.85 -20.70 -5.88
CA ASN A 666 6.07 -21.11 -5.21
C ASN A 666 6.34 -22.63 -5.35
N ILE A 667 6.37 -23.11 -6.60
CA ILE A 667 6.55 -24.54 -6.93
C ILE A 667 7.81 -25.14 -6.24
N GLY A 668 8.88 -24.33 -6.10
CA GLY A 668 10.11 -24.70 -5.41
C GLY A 668 9.96 -24.85 -3.89
N ASN A 669 8.80 -24.48 -3.33
CA ASN A 669 8.53 -24.49 -1.90
C ASN A 669 9.55 -23.70 -1.07
N GLU A 670 9.98 -22.54 -1.58
CA GLU A 670 10.90 -21.62 -0.89
C GLU A 670 10.18 -20.98 0.30
N ILE A 671 10.68 -21.19 1.50
CA ILE A 671 10.06 -20.68 2.74
C ILE A 671 10.90 -19.53 3.33
N GLY A 672 12.12 -19.34 2.82
CA GLY A 672 13.09 -18.39 3.35
C GLY A 672 13.81 -18.87 4.63
N GLU A 673 14.78 -18.08 5.08
CA GLU A 673 15.48 -18.38 6.33
C GLU A 673 14.53 -18.20 7.53
N ARG A 674 14.44 -19.25 8.36
CA ARG A 674 13.68 -19.22 9.61
C ARG A 674 14.34 -18.28 10.64
N VAL A 675 13.50 -17.77 11.50
CA VAL A 675 13.83 -16.93 12.65
C VAL A 675 14.96 -17.50 13.47
N ASP A 676 15.93 -16.64 13.79
CA ASP A 676 16.91 -16.87 14.85
C ASP A 676 16.18 -17.09 16.20
N THR A 677 16.65 -18.07 16.96
CA THR A 677 16.17 -18.46 18.28
C THR A 677 16.16 -17.33 19.32
N ASN A 678 16.73 -16.17 19.02
CA ASN A 678 16.81 -14.97 19.85
C ASN A 678 15.67 -13.96 19.63
N GLY A 679 14.55 -14.35 18.98
CA GLY A 679 13.33 -13.55 18.96
C GLY A 679 13.26 -12.47 17.88
N GLY A 680 14.15 -12.48 16.88
CA GLY A 680 14.01 -11.63 15.70
C GLY A 680 12.95 -12.22 14.75
N SER A 681 11.86 -11.51 14.52
CA SER A 681 10.84 -11.95 13.56
C SER A 681 11.31 -11.68 12.12
N TRP A 682 11.63 -12.74 11.40
CA TRP A 682 11.83 -12.73 9.96
C TRP A 682 10.53 -13.06 9.25
N THR A 683 10.33 -12.50 8.07
CA THR A 683 9.23 -12.91 7.20
C THR A 683 9.51 -14.31 6.69
N VAL A 684 8.57 -15.20 6.88
CA VAL A 684 8.53 -16.50 6.24
C VAL A 684 7.69 -16.36 4.99
N GLU A 685 8.23 -16.71 3.82
CA GLU A 685 7.43 -16.80 2.61
C GLU A 685 6.41 -17.93 2.74
N ASP A 686 5.23 -17.74 2.19
CA ASP A 686 4.28 -18.84 2.05
C ASP A 686 4.92 -19.93 1.19
N GLY A 687 4.95 -21.16 1.67
CA GLY A 687 5.45 -22.29 0.91
C GLY A 687 4.64 -22.57 -0.36
N ARG A 688 4.82 -23.75 -0.97
CA ARG A 688 4.02 -24.14 -2.13
C ARG A 688 2.54 -24.11 -1.77
N ARG A 689 1.74 -23.46 -2.65
CA ARG A 689 0.31 -23.31 -2.46
C ARG A 689 -0.45 -23.47 -3.77
N PHE A 690 -1.66 -23.99 -3.66
CA PHE A 690 -2.60 -24.18 -4.76
C PHE A 690 -3.71 -23.17 -4.60
N TRP A 691 -3.87 -22.30 -5.59
CA TRP A 691 -4.89 -21.27 -5.62
C TRP A 691 -5.91 -21.58 -6.70
N THR A 692 -7.18 -21.37 -6.39
CA THR A 692 -8.26 -21.43 -7.38
C THR A 692 -9.25 -20.30 -7.15
N ASN A 693 -9.81 -19.77 -8.25
CA ASN A 693 -10.78 -18.68 -8.18
C ASN A 693 -11.79 -18.80 -9.32
N LEU A 694 -13.07 -18.92 -8.97
CA LEU A 694 -14.19 -18.87 -9.89
C LEU A 694 -14.67 -17.43 -10.02
N ASN A 695 -14.73 -16.92 -11.24
CA ASN A 695 -15.26 -15.59 -11.56
C ASN A 695 -16.53 -15.74 -12.39
N ILE A 696 -17.53 -14.94 -12.05
CA ILE A 696 -18.81 -14.85 -12.74
C ILE A 696 -19.07 -13.38 -13.05
N THR A 697 -19.44 -13.04 -14.27
CA THR A 697 -19.85 -11.69 -14.69
C THR A 697 -21.23 -11.75 -15.36
N PHE A 698 -22.01 -10.68 -15.31
CA PHE A 698 -23.32 -10.56 -15.94
C PHE A 698 -23.63 -9.12 -16.34
#